data_252bc7fdde0ac840e278d25896fc4255
#
_entry.id   252bc7fdde0ac840e278d25896fc4255
#
_cell.length_a   1.000
_cell.length_b   1.000
_cell.length_c   1.000
_cell.angle_alpha   90.00
_cell.angle_beta   90.00
_cell.angle_gamma   90.00
#
_symmetry.space_group_name_H-M   'P 1'
#
loop_
_entity.id
_entity.type
_entity.pdbx_description
1 polymer ?
#
loop_
_entity_poly.entity_id
_entity_poly.type
_entity_poly.pdbx_seq_one_letter_code
_entity_poly.pdbx_strand_id
1 'polypeptide(L)'
;MEMIILIIVALVLILPICAIVTATNARREASELRKEVERLRDLGATQFERVNKLSNRVSELIGEKPASAPKPAPKVEAPVFVPEPVSKPEAPPAPVFVPPPSYLEPAPKIVPQPDLPKPEPKREIEHVLPKRPVQPPKPPVSLPEINLEQFMGAKLFAWVGGLALFLGVVFFVKHSMEQGWISPALRMAMGLITGIGLVVGGVITHRKPRYLTLAQTLIATGIVMLYGVSFTAHAIWHIAPFDHALVTFGFMAGVTAAAFLLAVRLNAQVVAILGLLGGFLTPILCSTGHDNPFGLWSYIALLCLGVLAVVKHTRWHHLVPLAAGGVLVMQFGWLAKFWNSSGYAHGAATWVPIGVMLGFAALFTAALVWMKNDEKAQESGALLLLAGAWLAALNLLWFESITNRPGVLYTLVFGVSALVMTLVWLRPRVKMAQGINAGLGFLHLMIWTTSSLKAELLPWALGLYLLFGAVHTAFAVLWQRRGESVQGFLSWTPVISLALMMLPVLCLNEVSIALWPAVLLADALVIGVAIATGALAPVFAALTLTVITVGMWLFLRLPSNASLSLAPFLAVLGGFSLLFIGVGSWLAKKRPQAAFAGALPVSAAVMPFVLLIAATLHLKVANPSPMFGLALLLTAFMLGLARVSGITQLVPAALGCVLALTWSWHAQSFDAESPLLPLVWYLGFYALFTLHPLLFHAKQAERKLPWISSAAAGLGFFGLVFRVVTLAWPNGAMGLLPLGFAVPPLLLLVFVLKTHTPQNPARLTQLAWYGGVALFFITLVFPVQFERQWITLGWALEGAALCWLFRRVPHDGLRLTGAGLLIAAFVRLALNLDLWAGQVRGDTALMNWPLYALSLTALAQFAAAWFLQPPADKWREVYLRAGFLSLGTALLFLLMNYEIADFYTSPTATVHVLRFGDSFARDMVTTIAWSLFALALLSLGIWKKAAPVRYTGIALLGVALIKLFLHDLANIGNIYRVGALMIVAVIALAASYLYQRFLQDEPKS
;
A
#
# COMPACT_ATOMS: atom_id res chain seq x y z
N MET A 1 12.58 -14.31 -15.72
CA MET A 1 12.82 -12.89 -16.03
C MET A 1 11.52 -12.15 -16.33
N GLU A 2 10.60 -12.74 -17.10
CA GLU A 2 9.30 -12.14 -17.47
C GLU A 2 8.39 -11.82 -16.27
N MET A 3 8.34 -12.70 -15.27
CA MET A 3 7.57 -12.47 -14.03
C MET A 3 8.12 -11.29 -13.20
N ILE A 4 9.44 -11.09 -13.23
CA ILE A 4 10.08 -9.94 -12.56
C ILE A 4 9.73 -8.65 -13.31
N ILE A 5 9.70 -8.68 -14.63
CA ILE A 5 9.29 -7.54 -15.47
C ILE A 5 7.81 -7.21 -15.21
N LEU A 6 6.94 -8.19 -15.09
CA LEU A 6 5.52 -8.00 -14.78
C LEU A 6 5.32 -7.40 -13.37
N ILE A 7 6.09 -7.87 -12.40
CA ILE A 7 6.09 -7.32 -11.04
C ILE A 7 6.63 -5.89 -11.03
N ILE A 8 7.70 -5.60 -11.79
CA ILE A 8 8.26 -4.26 -11.90
C ILE A 8 7.28 -3.32 -12.60
N VAL A 9 6.64 -3.75 -13.69
CA VAL A 9 5.61 -2.97 -14.40
C VAL A 9 4.40 -2.74 -13.50
N ALA A 10 3.95 -3.75 -12.75
CA ALA A 10 2.87 -3.60 -11.76
C ALA A 10 3.27 -2.64 -10.63
N LEU A 11 4.51 -2.71 -10.13
CA LEU A 11 5.03 -1.82 -9.08
C LEU A 11 5.18 -0.38 -9.58
N VAL A 12 5.69 -0.19 -10.78
CA VAL A 12 5.83 1.14 -11.43
C VAL A 12 4.46 1.78 -11.71
N LEU A 13 3.42 0.98 -11.93
CA LEU A 13 2.05 1.48 -12.09
C LEU A 13 1.34 1.70 -10.76
N ILE A 14 1.57 0.86 -9.75
CA ILE A 14 0.93 0.95 -8.43
C ILE A 14 1.52 2.10 -7.61
N LEU A 15 2.83 2.33 -7.66
CA LEU A 15 3.49 3.40 -6.88
C LEU A 15 2.98 4.81 -7.20
N PRO A 16 2.85 5.23 -8.48
CA PRO A 16 2.25 6.53 -8.80
C PRO A 16 0.77 6.62 -8.39
N ILE A 17 0.03 5.53 -8.50
CA ILE A 17 -1.38 5.47 -8.10
C ILE A 17 -1.51 5.62 -6.58
N CYS A 18 -0.69 4.91 -5.80
CA CYS A 18 -0.62 5.08 -4.35
C CYS A 18 -0.19 6.50 -3.94
N ALA A 19 0.76 7.09 -4.67
CA ALA A 19 1.19 8.48 -4.45
C ALA A 19 0.07 9.50 -4.75
N ILE A 20 -0.72 9.28 -5.83
CA ILE A 20 -1.87 10.12 -6.16
C ILE A 20 -2.97 9.96 -5.10
N VAL A 21 -3.20 8.76 -4.60
CA VAL A 21 -4.18 8.47 -3.54
C VAL A 21 -3.80 9.13 -2.22
N THR A 22 -2.54 9.01 -1.81
CA THR A 22 -2.05 9.69 -0.60
C THR A 22 -2.11 11.21 -0.74
N ALA A 23 -1.78 11.75 -1.91
CA ALA A 23 -1.90 13.18 -2.20
C ALA A 23 -3.35 13.69 -2.22
N THR A 24 -4.31 12.88 -2.72
CA THR A 24 -5.73 13.25 -2.71
C THR A 24 -6.34 13.16 -1.31
N ASN A 25 -5.93 12.19 -0.49
CA ASN A 25 -6.35 12.09 0.91
C ASN A 25 -5.80 13.25 1.75
N ALA A 26 -4.52 13.60 1.58
CA ALA A 26 -3.91 14.76 2.23
C ALA A 26 -4.59 16.09 1.82
N ARG A 27 -4.99 16.23 0.54
CA ARG A 27 -5.78 17.39 0.10
C ARG A 27 -7.17 17.44 0.70
N ARG A 28 -7.81 16.29 0.92
CA ARG A 28 -9.12 16.20 1.55
C ARG A 28 -9.05 16.58 3.03
N GLU A 29 -8.08 16.05 3.77
CA GLU A 29 -7.83 16.43 5.17
C GLU A 29 -7.51 17.93 5.29
N ALA A 30 -6.68 18.47 4.39
CA ALA A 30 -6.40 19.90 4.35
C ALA A 30 -7.65 20.74 4.04
N SER A 31 -8.59 20.25 3.22
CA SER A 31 -9.85 20.94 2.94
C SER A 31 -10.84 20.88 4.13
N GLU A 32 -10.86 19.79 4.87
CA GLU A 32 -11.69 19.65 6.09
C GLU A 32 -11.12 20.52 7.22
N LEU A 33 -9.79 20.54 7.38
CA LEU A 33 -9.12 21.47 8.31
C LEU A 33 -9.38 22.94 7.96
N ARG A 34 -9.38 23.31 6.67
CA ARG A 34 -9.73 24.68 6.26
C ARG A 34 -11.17 25.05 6.64
N LYS A 35 -12.13 24.15 6.43
CA LYS A 35 -13.52 24.38 6.84
C LYS A 35 -13.66 24.53 8.35
N GLU A 36 -12.90 23.74 9.12
CA GLU A 36 -12.89 23.83 10.58
C GLU A 36 -12.27 25.14 11.08
N VAL A 37 -11.19 25.60 10.43
CA VAL A 37 -10.56 26.91 10.70
C VAL A 37 -11.50 28.06 10.33
N GLU A 38 -12.23 28.01 9.22
CA GLU A 38 -13.26 29.00 8.87
C GLU A 38 -14.38 29.02 9.91
N ARG A 39 -14.84 27.84 10.35
CA ARG A 39 -15.87 27.73 11.38
C ARG A 39 -15.41 28.30 12.72
N LEU A 40 -14.16 28.05 13.11
CA LEU A 40 -13.58 28.62 14.33
C LEU A 40 -13.38 30.15 14.20
N ARG A 41 -13.06 30.64 13.02
CA ARG A 41 -12.95 32.06 12.72
C ARG A 41 -14.30 32.78 12.80
N ASP A 42 -15.38 32.15 12.29
CA ASP A 42 -16.74 32.70 12.38
C ASP A 42 -17.26 32.68 13.82
N LEU A 43 -16.93 31.64 14.59
CA LEU A 43 -17.20 31.56 16.03
C LEU A 43 -16.44 32.67 16.79
N GLY A 44 -15.18 32.88 16.45
CA GLY A 44 -14.36 33.93 17.02
C GLY A 44 -14.93 35.36 16.74
N ALA A 45 -15.37 35.59 15.49
CA ALA A 45 -15.99 36.83 15.10
C ALA A 45 -17.31 37.08 15.87
N THR A 46 -18.11 36.03 16.03
CA THR A 46 -19.38 36.10 16.80
C THR A 46 -19.16 36.37 18.29
N GLN A 47 -18.11 35.77 18.86
CA GLN A 47 -17.71 36.02 20.28
C GLN A 47 -17.17 37.44 20.43
N PHE A 48 -16.36 37.92 19.49
CA PHE A 48 -15.85 39.30 19.48
C PHE A 48 -16.97 40.33 19.41
N GLU A 49 -17.99 40.08 18.60
CA GLU A 49 -19.19 40.94 18.51
C GLU A 49 -19.99 40.95 19.82
N ARG A 50 -20.10 39.81 20.53
CA ARG A 50 -20.72 39.71 21.85
C ARG A 50 -19.93 40.46 22.91
N VAL A 51 -18.63 40.37 22.92
CA VAL A 51 -17.73 41.11 23.83
C VAL A 51 -17.85 42.60 23.57
N ASN A 52 -17.90 43.05 22.35
CA ASN A 52 -18.08 44.47 21.99
C ASN A 52 -19.45 45.00 22.42
N LYS A 53 -20.52 44.20 22.25
CA LYS A 53 -21.87 44.57 22.74
C LYS A 53 -21.92 44.66 24.27
N LEU A 54 -21.21 43.76 24.96
CA LEU A 54 -21.10 43.80 26.44
C LEU A 54 -20.25 45.01 26.88
N SER A 55 -19.13 45.28 26.20
CA SER A 55 -18.28 46.44 26.49
C SER A 55 -19.05 47.75 26.31
N ASN A 56 -19.82 47.89 25.23
CA ASN A 56 -20.65 49.07 25.01
C ASN A 56 -21.74 49.22 26.06
N ARG A 57 -22.38 48.13 26.50
CA ARG A 57 -23.33 48.15 27.58
C ARG A 57 -22.74 48.53 28.95
N VAL A 58 -21.52 48.09 29.20
CA VAL A 58 -20.77 48.45 30.41
C VAL A 58 -20.39 49.93 30.38
N SER A 59 -19.96 50.47 29.22
CA SER A 59 -19.67 51.90 29.03
C SER A 59 -20.91 52.78 29.18
N GLU A 60 -22.08 52.31 28.69
CA GLU A 60 -23.37 53.01 28.93
C GLU A 60 -23.76 53.02 30.40
N LEU A 61 -23.46 51.96 31.14
CA LEU A 61 -23.78 51.89 32.59
C LEU A 61 -22.85 52.74 33.45
N ILE A 62 -21.63 52.99 32.98
CA ILE A 62 -20.60 53.79 33.67
C ILE A 62 -20.71 55.28 33.31
N GLY A 63 -21.52 55.64 32.33
CA GLY A 63 -21.73 57.07 31.92
C GLY A 63 -20.58 57.62 31.08
N GLU A 64 -19.67 56.82 30.53
CA GLU A 64 -18.64 57.22 29.63
C GLU A 64 -19.14 57.17 28.15
N LYS A 65 -18.85 58.23 27.36
CA LYS A 65 -19.16 58.26 25.93
C LYS A 65 -18.45 57.10 25.26
N PRO A 66 -19.11 56.29 24.41
CA PRO A 66 -18.47 55.19 23.73
C PRO A 66 -17.33 55.67 22.84
N ALA A 67 -16.11 55.12 23.03
CA ALA A 67 -14.99 55.33 22.17
C ALA A 67 -15.37 54.85 20.77
N SER A 68 -15.14 55.69 19.74
CA SER A 68 -15.38 55.42 18.35
C SER A 68 -14.66 54.09 17.99
N ALA A 69 -15.41 53.16 17.44
CA ALA A 69 -14.89 51.87 16.99
C ALA A 69 -13.66 52.05 16.08
N PRO A 70 -12.60 51.30 16.27
CA PRO A 70 -11.46 51.30 15.34
C PRO A 70 -11.93 50.88 13.96
N LYS A 71 -11.56 51.70 12.92
CA LYS A 71 -11.80 51.38 11.52
C LYS A 71 -11.32 49.95 11.24
N PRO A 72 -12.11 49.13 10.55
CA PRO A 72 -11.64 47.80 10.14
C PRO A 72 -10.33 47.91 9.39
N ALA A 73 -9.33 47.16 9.84
CA ALA A 73 -8.05 47.05 9.15
C ALA A 73 -8.28 46.54 7.70
N PRO A 74 -7.49 47.06 6.71
CA PRO A 74 -7.64 46.60 5.33
C PRO A 74 -7.51 45.09 5.26
N LYS A 75 -8.38 44.44 4.46
CA LYS A 75 -8.31 43.03 4.15
C LYS A 75 -6.90 42.67 3.69
N VAL A 76 -6.12 42.08 4.57
CA VAL A 76 -4.89 41.42 4.18
C VAL A 76 -5.33 40.15 3.42
N GLU A 77 -5.07 40.13 2.13
CA GLU A 77 -5.18 38.91 1.34
C GLU A 77 -4.28 37.85 2.00
N ALA A 78 -4.88 36.74 2.35
CA ALA A 78 -4.17 35.64 3.00
C ALA A 78 -3.04 35.19 2.08
N PRO A 79 -1.80 35.02 2.59
CA PRO A 79 -0.73 34.50 1.79
C PRO A 79 -1.12 33.10 1.32
N VAL A 80 -1.00 32.88 0.01
CA VAL A 80 -1.15 31.56 -0.62
C VAL A 80 -0.11 30.64 0.02
N PHE A 81 -0.57 29.74 0.86
CA PHE A 81 0.27 28.73 1.49
C PHE A 81 0.69 27.72 0.41
N VAL A 82 1.90 27.84 -0.07
CA VAL A 82 2.57 26.82 -0.88
C VAL A 82 3.15 25.81 0.12
N PRO A 83 2.75 24.54 0.09
CA PRO A 83 3.34 23.55 1.01
C PRO A 83 4.81 23.36 0.68
N GLU A 84 5.70 23.68 1.61
CA GLU A 84 7.11 23.28 1.59
C GLU A 84 7.23 21.75 1.65
N PRO A 85 8.22 21.19 0.95
CA PRO A 85 8.50 19.76 1.05
C PRO A 85 9.06 19.45 2.45
N VAL A 86 8.43 18.48 3.10
CA VAL A 86 8.82 17.97 4.41
C VAL A 86 10.24 17.41 4.33
N SER A 87 11.18 18.12 4.95
CA SER A 87 12.52 17.61 5.25
C SER A 87 12.45 16.61 6.40
N LYS A 88 13.25 15.54 6.31
CA LYS A 88 13.46 14.51 7.34
C LYS A 88 13.73 15.14 8.71
N PRO A 89 13.22 14.57 9.80
CA PRO A 89 13.55 15.05 11.14
C PRO A 89 15.01 14.72 11.46
N GLU A 90 15.79 15.76 11.67
CA GLU A 90 17.09 15.71 12.32
C GLU A 90 16.88 15.60 13.85
N ALA A 91 17.72 14.81 14.49
CA ALA A 91 17.70 14.58 15.93
C ALA A 91 17.95 15.90 16.70
N PRO A 92 17.31 16.10 17.88
CA PRO A 92 17.46 17.32 18.65
C PRO A 92 18.88 17.44 19.24
N PRO A 93 19.53 18.61 19.14
CA PRO A 93 20.79 18.87 19.81
C PRO A 93 20.61 19.00 21.34
N ALA A 94 21.61 18.52 22.07
CA ALA A 94 21.68 18.57 23.53
C ALA A 94 21.57 20.02 24.06
N PRO A 95 21.00 20.22 25.25
CA PRO A 95 20.83 21.56 25.83
C PRO A 95 22.16 22.18 26.24
N VAL A 96 22.45 23.33 25.68
CA VAL A 96 23.59 24.17 26.10
C VAL A 96 23.16 24.96 27.34
N PHE A 97 23.89 24.73 28.40
CA PHE A 97 23.75 25.44 29.68
C PHE A 97 24.30 26.86 29.54
N VAL A 98 23.44 27.87 29.70
CA VAL A 98 23.83 29.28 29.79
C VAL A 98 23.56 29.77 31.20
N PRO A 99 24.57 30.26 31.95
CA PRO A 99 24.36 30.79 33.29
C PRO A 99 23.78 32.20 33.26
N PRO A 100 22.93 32.58 34.26
CA PRO A 100 22.27 33.88 34.29
C PRO A 100 23.20 34.98 34.76
N PRO A 101 23.09 36.23 34.27
CA PRO A 101 23.79 37.35 34.82
C PRO A 101 23.11 37.84 36.07
N SER A 102 23.95 38.01 37.12
CA SER A 102 23.63 38.64 38.37
C SER A 102 23.54 40.15 38.22
N TYR A 103 22.40 40.74 38.59
CA TYR A 103 22.30 42.15 39.03
C TYR A 103 21.48 42.25 40.29
N LEU A 104 22.16 42.69 41.37
CA LEU A 104 21.62 43.14 42.64
C LEU A 104 21.15 44.59 42.48
N GLU A 105 19.91 44.87 42.90
CA GLU A 105 19.56 46.12 43.57
C GLU A 105 18.21 46.00 44.27
N PRO A 106 17.90 46.85 45.30
CA PRO A 106 17.28 46.41 46.54
C PRO A 106 15.78 46.73 46.65
N ALA A 107 15.11 45.95 47.50
CA ALA A 107 13.69 46.05 47.81
C ALA A 107 13.26 47.34 48.51
N PRO A 108 12.07 47.91 48.21
CA PRO A 108 11.39 48.84 49.13
C PRO A 108 10.39 48.12 50.06
N LYS A 109 10.33 48.61 51.25
CA LYS A 109 9.58 48.18 52.45
C LYS A 109 8.06 48.10 52.23
N ILE A 110 7.51 47.02 52.77
CA ILE A 110 6.07 46.77 52.89
C ILE A 110 5.54 47.59 54.13
N VAL A 111 4.49 48.36 53.91
CA VAL A 111 3.62 48.95 54.95
C VAL A 111 2.33 48.15 54.97
N PRO A 112 1.86 47.76 56.19
CA PRO A 112 0.63 46.97 56.29
C PRO A 112 -0.63 47.85 56.25
N GLN A 113 -1.67 47.42 55.50
CA GLN A 113 -3.01 47.97 55.52
C GLN A 113 -3.98 46.94 56.05
N PRO A 114 -5.08 47.40 56.70
CA PRO A 114 -5.91 46.60 57.60
C PRO A 114 -6.99 45.77 56.89
N ASP A 115 -7.43 44.73 57.59
CA ASP A 115 -8.48 43.79 57.32
C ASP A 115 -9.82 44.40 56.88
N LEU A 116 -10.39 43.93 55.78
CA LEU A 116 -11.76 44.09 55.34
C LEU A 116 -12.46 42.71 55.25
N PRO A 117 -13.71 42.58 55.59
CA PRO A 117 -14.38 41.32 55.90
C PRO A 117 -14.75 40.54 54.66
N LYS A 118 -14.67 39.18 54.72
CA LYS A 118 -15.11 38.21 53.78
C LYS A 118 -16.56 38.39 53.31
N PRO A 119 -16.85 38.43 52.03
CA PRO A 119 -18.22 38.27 51.53
C PRO A 119 -18.60 36.77 51.40
N GLU A 120 -19.84 36.48 51.82
CA GLU A 120 -20.51 35.19 51.70
C GLU A 120 -20.64 34.71 50.23
N PRO A 121 -20.70 33.40 49.94
CA PRO A 121 -20.79 32.88 48.58
C PRO A 121 -22.19 33.07 47.97
N LYS A 122 -22.26 33.87 46.91
CA LYS A 122 -23.45 33.93 46.05
C LYS A 122 -23.54 32.62 45.23
N ARG A 123 -24.72 31.98 45.31
CA ARG A 123 -25.13 30.85 44.45
C ARG A 123 -25.06 31.25 42.99
N GLU A 124 -24.15 30.64 42.24
CA GLU A 124 -24.16 30.65 40.80
C GLU A 124 -25.20 29.67 40.26
N ILE A 125 -26.11 30.20 39.42
CA ILE A 125 -27.07 29.39 38.67
C ILE A 125 -26.32 28.78 37.50
N GLU A 126 -26.01 27.51 37.63
CA GLU A 126 -25.35 26.71 36.60
C GLU A 126 -26.35 26.38 35.48
N HIS A 127 -26.21 27.02 34.32
CA HIS A 127 -26.87 26.60 33.09
C HIS A 127 -26.21 25.29 32.59
N VAL A 128 -26.87 24.19 32.89
CA VAL A 128 -26.48 22.83 32.46
C VAL A 128 -26.67 22.72 30.96
N LEU A 129 -25.56 22.81 30.21
CA LEU A 129 -25.44 22.21 28.87
C LEU A 129 -25.25 20.69 29.03
N PRO A 130 -25.96 19.84 28.30
CA PRO A 130 -25.79 18.39 28.44
C PRO A 130 -24.37 17.97 28.04
N LYS A 131 -23.54 17.70 29.02
CA LYS A 131 -22.25 17.01 28.82
C LYS A 131 -22.54 15.61 28.29
N ARG A 132 -21.94 15.25 27.13
CA ARG A 132 -21.79 13.85 26.78
C ARG A 132 -21.21 13.09 27.97
N PRO A 133 -21.76 11.91 28.34
CA PRO A 133 -21.21 11.14 29.42
C PRO A 133 -19.76 10.76 29.08
N VAL A 134 -18.83 11.37 29.82
CA VAL A 134 -17.45 10.89 29.87
C VAL A 134 -17.53 9.55 30.58
N GLN A 135 -17.27 8.46 29.83
CA GLN A 135 -17.11 7.16 30.45
C GLN A 135 -16.00 7.27 31.49
N PRO A 136 -16.26 6.84 32.74
CA PRO A 136 -15.22 6.82 33.77
C PRO A 136 -14.07 5.95 33.22
N PRO A 137 -12.79 6.29 33.51
CA PRO A 137 -11.67 5.47 33.18
C PRO A 137 -11.95 4.08 33.74
N LYS A 138 -11.80 3.05 32.90
CA LYS A 138 -11.90 1.66 33.33
C LYS A 138 -10.97 1.51 34.54
N PRO A 139 -11.45 1.00 35.68
CA PRO A 139 -10.57 0.71 36.80
C PRO A 139 -9.45 -0.21 36.27
N PRO A 140 -8.22 -0.05 36.75
CA PRO A 140 -7.16 -0.99 36.43
C PRO A 140 -7.69 -2.37 36.77
N VAL A 141 -7.43 -3.33 35.86
CA VAL A 141 -7.73 -4.74 36.08
C VAL A 141 -6.90 -5.13 37.31
N SER A 142 -7.49 -5.00 38.48
CA SER A 142 -6.95 -5.60 39.69
C SER A 142 -7.10 -7.10 39.47
N LEU A 143 -6.00 -7.81 39.37
CA LEU A 143 -5.95 -9.25 39.58
C LEU A 143 -6.70 -9.47 40.89
N PRO A 144 -7.63 -10.46 40.97
CA PRO A 144 -8.32 -10.74 42.22
C PRO A 144 -7.26 -10.92 43.29
N GLU A 145 -7.28 -10.10 44.32
CA GLU A 145 -6.47 -10.28 45.51
C GLU A 145 -6.89 -11.64 46.08
N ILE A 146 -6.12 -12.70 45.78
CA ILE A 146 -6.26 -13.99 46.40
C ILE A 146 -5.80 -13.78 47.85
N ASN A 147 -6.76 -13.69 48.76
CA ASN A 147 -6.46 -13.63 50.16
C ASN A 147 -5.82 -14.96 50.55
N LEU A 148 -4.48 -15.01 50.44
CA LEU A 148 -3.67 -16.25 50.56
C LEU A 148 -3.93 -16.93 51.90
N GLU A 149 -4.23 -16.15 52.93
CA GLU A 149 -4.48 -16.66 54.28
C GLU A 149 -5.84 -17.39 54.38
N GLN A 150 -6.89 -16.86 53.75
CA GLN A 150 -8.19 -17.52 53.65
C GLN A 150 -8.16 -18.72 52.69
N PHE A 151 -7.39 -18.64 51.59
CA PHE A 151 -7.21 -19.71 50.64
C PHE A 151 -6.41 -20.87 51.30
N MET A 152 -5.31 -20.56 51.99
CA MET A 152 -4.48 -21.58 52.64
C MET A 152 -5.13 -22.18 53.87
N GLY A 153 -5.79 -21.36 54.70
CA GLY A 153 -6.35 -21.88 55.96
C GLY A 153 -7.63 -22.71 55.86
N ALA A 154 -8.57 -22.31 55.00
CA ALA A 154 -9.87 -23.02 54.92
C ALA A 154 -10.11 -23.80 53.65
N LYS A 155 -9.68 -23.28 52.50
CA LYS A 155 -9.96 -23.94 51.17
C LYS A 155 -8.90 -24.96 50.79
N LEU A 156 -7.61 -24.59 50.93
CA LEU A 156 -6.52 -25.49 50.53
C LEU A 156 -6.47 -26.75 51.38
N PHE A 157 -6.60 -26.61 52.72
CA PHE A 157 -6.58 -27.79 53.60
C PHE A 157 -7.79 -28.69 53.43
N ALA A 158 -8.97 -28.16 53.08
CA ALA A 158 -10.13 -28.98 52.75
C ALA A 158 -9.93 -29.72 51.41
N TRP A 159 -9.33 -29.08 50.42
CA TRP A 159 -9.01 -29.68 49.12
C TRP A 159 -7.89 -30.74 49.23
N VAL A 160 -6.81 -30.39 49.94
CA VAL A 160 -5.70 -31.31 50.21
C VAL A 160 -6.18 -32.50 51.04
N GLY A 161 -7.03 -32.26 52.08
CA GLY A 161 -7.63 -33.31 52.88
C GLY A 161 -8.54 -34.25 52.06
N GLY A 162 -9.36 -33.68 51.15
CA GLY A 162 -10.19 -34.47 50.23
C GLY A 162 -9.37 -35.31 49.24
N LEU A 163 -8.30 -34.69 48.66
CA LEU A 163 -7.38 -35.38 47.77
C LEU A 163 -6.59 -36.48 48.53
N ALA A 164 -6.09 -36.18 49.73
CA ALA A 164 -5.37 -37.14 50.57
C ALA A 164 -6.25 -38.32 50.98
N LEU A 165 -7.53 -38.06 51.32
CA LEU A 165 -8.50 -39.12 51.61
C LEU A 165 -8.72 -39.99 50.37
N PHE A 166 -8.90 -39.39 49.20
CA PHE A 166 -9.05 -40.13 47.94
C PHE A 166 -7.82 -40.99 47.62
N LEU A 167 -6.62 -40.39 47.66
CA LEU A 167 -5.36 -41.11 47.42
C LEU A 167 -5.13 -42.20 48.47
N GLY A 168 -5.45 -41.93 49.75
CA GLY A 168 -5.35 -42.91 50.82
C GLY A 168 -6.22 -44.14 50.57
N VAL A 169 -7.46 -43.94 50.10
CA VAL A 169 -8.35 -45.05 49.73
C VAL A 169 -7.82 -45.78 48.48
N VAL A 170 -7.33 -45.05 47.48
CA VAL A 170 -6.73 -45.67 46.26
C VAL A 170 -5.49 -46.49 46.61
N PHE A 171 -4.60 -45.99 47.47
CA PHE A 171 -3.41 -46.73 47.89
C PHE A 171 -3.75 -47.92 48.82
N PHE A 172 -4.75 -47.80 49.73
CA PHE A 172 -5.25 -48.90 50.53
C PHE A 172 -5.83 -49.98 49.63
N VAL A 173 -6.63 -49.63 48.62
CA VAL A 173 -7.19 -50.60 47.67
C VAL A 173 -6.05 -51.24 46.86
N LYS A 174 -5.04 -50.45 46.38
CA LYS A 174 -3.87 -51.03 45.71
C LYS A 174 -3.10 -52.00 46.59
N HIS A 175 -2.77 -51.63 47.85
CA HIS A 175 -2.05 -52.49 48.79
C HIS A 175 -2.83 -53.73 49.11
N SER A 176 -4.14 -53.64 49.32
CA SER A 176 -4.98 -54.84 49.55
C SER A 176 -5.12 -55.72 48.30
N MET A 177 -4.94 -55.20 47.12
CA MET A 177 -4.83 -55.97 45.86
C MET A 177 -3.51 -56.74 45.81
N GLU A 178 -2.40 -56.15 46.22
CA GLU A 178 -1.07 -56.72 46.20
C GLU A 178 -0.93 -57.83 47.23
N GLN A 179 -1.63 -57.75 48.40
CA GLN A 179 -1.60 -58.70 49.47
C GLN A 179 -2.70 -59.82 49.39
N GLY A 180 -3.61 -59.72 48.41
CA GLY A 180 -4.66 -60.74 48.25
C GLY A 180 -5.72 -60.80 49.36
N TRP A 181 -5.74 -59.85 50.32
CA TRP A 181 -6.55 -59.93 51.57
C TRP A 181 -8.06 -59.75 51.34
N ILE A 182 -8.45 -59.11 50.30
CA ILE A 182 -9.86 -58.76 50.03
C ILE A 182 -10.22 -59.21 48.60
N SER A 183 -11.30 -59.95 48.45
CA SER A 183 -11.78 -60.33 47.14
C SER A 183 -12.17 -59.17 46.30
N PRO A 184 -12.01 -59.15 44.94
CA PRO A 184 -12.38 -58.07 44.09
C PRO A 184 -13.82 -57.56 44.27
N ALA A 185 -14.77 -58.41 44.48
CA ALA A 185 -16.17 -58.08 44.75
C ALA A 185 -16.37 -57.33 46.09
N LEU A 186 -15.63 -57.72 47.16
CA LEU A 186 -15.67 -56.96 48.40
C LEU A 186 -15.02 -55.60 48.32
N ARG A 187 -13.93 -55.46 47.55
CA ARG A 187 -13.28 -54.13 47.26
C ARG A 187 -14.24 -53.19 46.55
N MET A 188 -14.96 -53.69 45.54
CA MET A 188 -15.98 -52.96 44.84
C MET A 188 -17.10 -52.46 45.77
N ALA A 189 -17.63 -53.41 46.59
CA ALA A 189 -18.69 -53.11 47.56
C ALA A 189 -18.24 -51.98 48.54
N MET A 190 -17.04 -52.15 49.13
CA MET A 190 -16.46 -51.14 50.05
C MET A 190 -16.30 -49.80 49.38
N GLY A 191 -15.81 -49.74 48.16
CA GLY A 191 -15.66 -48.52 47.41
C GLY A 191 -16.98 -47.84 47.10
N LEU A 192 -18.00 -48.58 46.69
CA LEU A 192 -19.36 -48.06 46.48
C LEU A 192 -19.97 -47.51 47.77
N ILE A 193 -19.89 -48.31 48.89
CA ILE A 193 -20.41 -47.89 50.21
C ILE A 193 -19.70 -46.60 50.69
N THR A 194 -18.37 -46.57 50.59
CA THR A 194 -17.60 -45.35 50.95
C THR A 194 -17.94 -44.17 50.08
N GLY A 195 -18.01 -44.35 48.77
CA GLY A 195 -18.39 -43.31 47.83
C GLY A 195 -19.79 -42.73 48.10
N ILE A 196 -20.78 -43.59 48.27
CA ILE A 196 -22.14 -43.18 48.64
C ILE A 196 -22.15 -42.54 50.03
N GLY A 197 -21.40 -43.11 51.00
CA GLY A 197 -21.27 -42.58 52.34
C GLY A 197 -20.70 -41.17 52.40
N LEU A 198 -19.69 -40.85 51.54
CA LEU A 198 -19.11 -39.54 51.39
C LEU A 198 -20.11 -38.56 50.77
N VAL A 199 -20.88 -38.98 49.76
CA VAL A 199 -21.93 -38.13 49.15
C VAL A 199 -23.01 -37.84 50.19
N VAL A 200 -23.55 -38.81 50.88
CA VAL A 200 -24.59 -38.66 51.91
C VAL A 200 -24.08 -37.85 53.11
N GLY A 201 -22.88 -38.17 53.61
CA GLY A 201 -22.22 -37.40 54.69
C GLY A 201 -22.00 -35.94 54.29
N GLY A 202 -21.62 -35.67 53.03
CA GLY A 202 -21.50 -34.30 52.50
C GLY A 202 -22.84 -33.58 52.44
N VAL A 203 -23.94 -34.24 52.02
CA VAL A 203 -25.29 -33.67 51.99
C VAL A 203 -25.78 -33.34 53.42
N ILE A 204 -25.52 -34.22 54.39
CA ILE A 204 -25.84 -33.97 55.77
C ILE A 204 -25.05 -32.79 56.35
N THR A 205 -23.74 -32.76 56.09
CA THR A 205 -22.82 -31.71 56.55
C THR A 205 -23.17 -30.37 55.94
N HIS A 206 -23.69 -30.31 54.68
CA HIS A 206 -24.12 -29.10 54.00
C HIS A 206 -25.25 -28.34 54.76
N ARG A 207 -26.04 -29.01 55.58
CA ARG A 207 -27.06 -28.37 56.43
C ARG A 207 -26.48 -27.39 57.46
N LYS A 208 -25.17 -27.45 57.74
CA LYS A 208 -24.49 -26.56 58.71
C LYS A 208 -23.67 -25.51 57.93
N PRO A 209 -24.03 -24.24 57.90
CA PRO A 209 -23.36 -23.19 57.09
C PRO A 209 -21.86 -23.05 57.32
N ARG A 210 -21.39 -23.38 58.52
CA ARG A 210 -19.98 -23.29 58.91
C ARG A 210 -19.10 -24.31 58.14
N TYR A 211 -19.66 -25.39 57.62
CA TYR A 211 -18.90 -26.46 56.98
C TYR A 211 -19.22 -26.67 55.50
N LEU A 212 -19.68 -25.61 54.81
CA LEU A 212 -20.09 -25.61 53.41
C LEU A 212 -18.99 -26.11 52.47
N THR A 213 -17.75 -25.65 52.65
CA THR A 213 -16.60 -26.06 51.83
C THR A 213 -16.27 -27.56 52.05
N LEU A 214 -16.27 -28.02 53.31
CA LEU A 214 -16.07 -29.41 53.65
C LEU A 214 -17.16 -30.30 53.05
N ALA A 215 -18.41 -29.89 53.14
CA ALA A 215 -19.54 -30.62 52.58
C ALA A 215 -19.41 -30.79 51.04
N GLN A 216 -19.07 -29.70 50.33
CA GLN A 216 -18.84 -29.73 48.88
C GLN A 216 -17.65 -30.65 48.51
N THR A 217 -16.56 -30.65 49.29
CA THR A 217 -15.41 -31.50 49.06
C THR A 217 -15.76 -32.97 49.28
N LEU A 218 -16.52 -33.32 50.36
CA LEU A 218 -16.98 -34.69 50.59
C LEU A 218 -17.84 -35.21 49.43
N ILE A 219 -18.81 -34.41 48.97
CA ILE A 219 -19.67 -34.77 47.82
C ILE A 219 -18.83 -34.99 46.57
N ALA A 220 -17.91 -34.06 46.28
CA ALA A 220 -17.03 -34.11 45.12
C ALA A 220 -16.14 -35.37 45.16
N THR A 221 -15.50 -35.64 46.29
CA THR A 221 -14.67 -36.85 46.48
C THR A 221 -15.50 -38.13 46.34
N GLY A 222 -16.71 -38.17 46.89
CA GLY A 222 -17.61 -39.30 46.75
C GLY A 222 -18.00 -39.59 45.31
N ILE A 223 -18.32 -38.54 44.54
CA ILE A 223 -18.64 -38.68 43.11
C ILE A 223 -17.45 -39.21 42.33
N VAL A 224 -16.24 -38.65 42.49
CA VAL A 224 -15.02 -39.13 41.82
C VAL A 224 -14.73 -40.58 42.20
N MET A 225 -14.95 -40.95 43.46
CA MET A 225 -14.79 -42.33 43.96
C MET A 225 -15.76 -43.30 43.29
N LEU A 226 -17.04 -42.90 43.14
CA LEU A 226 -18.04 -43.74 42.45
C LEU A 226 -17.67 -43.97 40.97
N TYR A 227 -17.14 -42.96 40.29
CA TYR A 227 -16.59 -43.12 38.92
C TYR A 227 -15.40 -44.11 38.92
N GLY A 228 -14.44 -43.89 39.82
CA GLY A 228 -13.24 -44.74 39.90
C GLY A 228 -13.57 -46.19 40.17
N VAL A 229 -14.46 -46.48 41.12
CA VAL A 229 -14.85 -47.83 41.47
C VAL A 229 -15.63 -48.54 40.36
N SER A 230 -16.57 -47.83 39.71
CA SER A 230 -17.33 -48.44 38.60
C SER A 230 -16.43 -48.70 37.39
N PHE A 231 -15.48 -47.82 37.09
CA PHE A 231 -14.46 -48.07 36.07
C PHE A 231 -13.57 -49.25 36.38
N THR A 232 -13.06 -49.33 37.60
CA THR A 232 -12.18 -50.43 38.04
C THR A 232 -12.91 -51.77 38.02
N ALA A 233 -14.18 -51.74 38.40
CA ALA A 233 -15.02 -52.93 38.36
C ALA A 233 -15.26 -53.52 36.97
N HIS A 234 -15.36 -52.60 35.98
CA HIS A 234 -15.51 -52.90 34.54
C HIS A 234 -14.18 -53.31 33.90
N ALA A 235 -13.18 -52.42 33.97
CA ALA A 235 -11.97 -52.49 33.14
C ALA A 235 -10.86 -53.36 33.73
N ILE A 236 -10.87 -53.62 35.06
CA ILE A 236 -9.79 -54.35 35.77
C ILE A 236 -10.29 -55.61 36.38
N TRP A 237 -11.46 -55.60 37.03
CA TRP A 237 -11.92 -56.71 37.80
C TRP A 237 -12.96 -57.63 37.14
N HIS A 238 -13.59 -57.14 36.03
CA HIS A 238 -14.63 -57.88 35.30
C HIS A 238 -15.71 -58.47 36.16
N ILE A 239 -16.28 -57.69 37.11
CA ILE A 239 -17.23 -58.21 38.14
C ILE A 239 -18.66 -57.94 37.69
N ALA A 240 -19.52 -58.92 37.67
CA ALA A 240 -20.95 -58.75 37.46
C ALA A 240 -21.60 -57.92 38.59
N PRO A 241 -22.52 -56.95 38.25
CA PRO A 241 -23.11 -56.70 36.94
C PRO A 241 -22.29 -55.72 36.09
N PHE A 242 -21.18 -55.16 36.60
CA PHE A 242 -20.37 -54.11 35.92
C PHE A 242 -19.49 -54.67 34.80
N ASP A 243 -19.39 -55.96 34.60
CA ASP A 243 -18.68 -56.58 33.47
C ASP A 243 -19.30 -56.20 32.12
N HIS A 244 -20.60 -55.95 32.11
CA HIS A 244 -21.28 -55.41 30.92
C HIS A 244 -21.08 -53.90 30.76
N ALA A 245 -20.45 -53.46 29.66
CA ALA A 245 -20.17 -52.05 29.37
C ALA A 245 -21.42 -51.15 29.45
N LEU A 246 -22.58 -51.67 29.04
CA LEU A 246 -23.85 -50.91 29.07
C LEU A 246 -24.31 -50.65 30.53
N VAL A 247 -24.13 -51.60 31.45
CA VAL A 247 -24.49 -51.40 32.86
C VAL A 247 -23.58 -50.40 33.53
N THR A 248 -22.28 -50.52 33.31
CA THR A 248 -21.28 -49.56 33.82
C THR A 248 -21.49 -48.16 33.28
N PHE A 249 -21.77 -48.05 31.97
CA PHE A 249 -22.11 -46.76 31.31
C PHE A 249 -23.38 -46.16 31.95
N GLY A 250 -24.44 -46.95 32.12
CA GLY A 250 -25.68 -46.49 32.75
C GLY A 250 -25.48 -46.04 34.20
N PHE A 251 -24.67 -46.76 34.99
CA PHE A 251 -24.32 -46.36 36.35
C PHE A 251 -23.52 -45.03 36.36
N MET A 252 -22.48 -44.90 35.55
CA MET A 252 -21.68 -43.67 35.45
C MET A 252 -22.51 -42.51 34.96
N ALA A 253 -23.42 -42.71 33.99
CA ALA A 253 -24.37 -41.69 33.55
C ALA A 253 -25.34 -41.29 34.68
N GLY A 254 -25.79 -42.25 35.49
CA GLY A 254 -26.58 -42.00 36.70
C GLY A 254 -25.84 -41.17 37.75
N VAL A 255 -24.55 -41.49 37.99
CA VAL A 255 -23.68 -40.68 38.87
C VAL A 255 -23.54 -39.23 38.32
N THR A 256 -23.40 -39.05 36.98
CA THR A 256 -23.38 -37.72 36.35
C THR A 256 -24.67 -36.95 36.60
N ALA A 257 -25.83 -37.58 36.39
CA ALA A 257 -27.13 -36.98 36.63
C ALA A 257 -27.33 -36.61 38.10
N ALA A 258 -26.95 -37.50 39.03
CA ALA A 258 -26.98 -37.22 40.47
C ALA A 258 -26.06 -36.07 40.86
N ALA A 259 -24.86 -36.00 40.29
CA ALA A 259 -23.92 -34.91 40.50
C ALA A 259 -24.51 -33.56 40.09
N PHE A 260 -25.15 -33.47 38.92
CA PHE A 260 -25.82 -32.23 38.47
C PHE A 260 -27.01 -31.83 39.34
N LEU A 261 -27.85 -32.82 39.73
CA LEU A 261 -28.98 -32.58 40.65
C LEU A 261 -28.54 -32.05 42.01
N LEU A 262 -27.48 -32.68 42.57
CA LEU A 262 -26.90 -32.26 43.85
C LEU A 262 -26.22 -30.88 43.73
N ALA A 263 -25.47 -30.68 42.65
CA ALA A 263 -24.82 -29.37 42.38
C ALA A 263 -25.83 -28.23 42.36
N VAL A 264 -26.98 -28.41 41.70
CA VAL A 264 -28.04 -27.38 41.62
C VAL A 264 -28.70 -27.19 43.02
N ARG A 265 -29.07 -28.29 43.69
CA ARG A 265 -29.75 -28.21 45.00
C ARG A 265 -28.87 -27.63 46.08
N LEU A 266 -27.57 -27.91 46.04
CA LEU A 266 -26.63 -27.48 47.10
C LEU A 266 -25.82 -26.25 46.71
N ASN A 267 -26.07 -25.64 45.55
CA ASN A 267 -25.34 -24.53 44.98
C ASN A 267 -23.81 -24.78 44.96
N ALA A 268 -23.41 -26.02 44.59
CA ALA A 268 -22.04 -26.50 44.65
C ALA A 268 -21.41 -26.58 43.26
N GLN A 269 -20.77 -25.50 42.81
CA GLN A 269 -20.16 -25.42 41.45
C GLN A 269 -19.11 -26.51 41.20
N VAL A 270 -18.28 -26.84 42.19
CA VAL A 270 -17.22 -27.87 42.08
C VAL A 270 -17.80 -29.21 41.72
N VAL A 271 -18.96 -29.57 42.32
CA VAL A 271 -19.66 -30.83 42.04
C VAL A 271 -20.16 -30.87 40.59
N ALA A 272 -20.67 -29.73 40.09
CA ALA A 272 -21.08 -29.61 38.67
C ALA A 272 -19.91 -29.81 37.71
N ILE A 273 -18.75 -29.22 38.02
CA ILE A 273 -17.53 -29.36 37.19
C ILE A 273 -17.06 -30.81 37.16
N LEU A 274 -17.00 -31.47 38.32
CA LEU A 274 -16.58 -32.87 38.40
C LEU A 274 -17.58 -33.80 37.73
N GLY A 275 -18.89 -33.53 37.88
CA GLY A 275 -19.92 -34.27 37.16
C GLY A 275 -19.81 -34.15 35.65
N LEU A 276 -19.50 -32.91 35.16
CA LEU A 276 -19.26 -32.65 33.74
C LEU A 276 -18.04 -33.41 33.22
N LEU A 277 -16.91 -33.31 33.92
CA LEU A 277 -15.67 -34.03 33.55
C LEU A 277 -15.90 -35.57 33.56
N GLY A 278 -16.54 -36.09 34.60
CA GLY A 278 -16.89 -37.51 34.68
C GLY A 278 -17.82 -37.94 33.55
N GLY A 279 -18.80 -37.11 33.21
CA GLY A 279 -19.70 -37.34 32.07
C GLY A 279 -18.97 -37.44 30.73
N PHE A 280 -17.99 -36.57 30.47
CA PHE A 280 -17.18 -36.66 29.25
C PHE A 280 -16.19 -37.85 29.28
N LEU A 281 -15.70 -38.24 30.44
CA LEU A 281 -14.81 -39.40 30.59
C LEU A 281 -15.55 -40.73 30.44
N THR A 282 -16.84 -40.79 30.78
CA THR A 282 -17.66 -42.02 30.74
C THR A 282 -17.56 -42.78 29.42
N PRO A 283 -17.76 -42.19 28.23
CA PRO A 283 -17.63 -42.90 26.95
C PRO A 283 -16.21 -43.38 26.66
N ILE A 284 -15.19 -42.65 27.16
CA ILE A 284 -13.78 -43.03 26.99
C ILE A 284 -13.46 -44.26 27.83
N LEU A 285 -13.89 -44.20 29.08
CA LEU A 285 -13.61 -45.26 30.06
C LEU A 285 -14.38 -46.57 29.78
N CYS A 286 -15.60 -46.48 29.22
CA CYS A 286 -16.41 -47.61 28.84
C CYS A 286 -16.32 -47.99 27.36
N SER A 287 -15.24 -47.52 26.66
CA SER A 287 -15.10 -47.78 25.24
C SER A 287 -14.87 -49.26 24.92
N THR A 288 -15.75 -49.87 24.13
CA THR A 288 -15.62 -51.25 23.62
C THR A 288 -14.69 -51.37 22.41
N GLY A 289 -14.14 -50.27 21.91
CA GLY A 289 -13.29 -50.24 20.70
C GLY A 289 -14.06 -50.22 19.39
N HIS A 290 -15.37 -50.43 19.41
CA HIS A 290 -16.23 -50.30 18.21
C HIS A 290 -16.79 -48.91 18.09
N ASP A 291 -16.86 -48.43 16.85
CA ASP A 291 -17.43 -47.09 16.55
C ASP A 291 -18.96 -47.17 16.60
N ASN A 292 -19.56 -46.40 17.49
CA ASN A 292 -21.01 -46.16 17.56
C ASN A 292 -21.28 -44.64 17.66
N PRO A 293 -21.24 -43.94 16.54
CA PRO A 293 -21.38 -42.49 16.57
C PRO A 293 -22.75 -42.03 17.09
N PHE A 294 -23.81 -42.80 16.81
CA PHE A 294 -25.14 -42.42 17.26
C PHE A 294 -25.26 -42.49 18.79
N GLY A 295 -24.80 -43.61 19.39
CA GLY A 295 -24.83 -43.76 20.85
C GLY A 295 -23.95 -42.72 21.57
N LEU A 296 -22.73 -42.50 21.06
CA LEU A 296 -21.79 -41.56 21.67
C LEU A 296 -22.36 -40.14 21.62
N TRP A 297 -22.74 -39.66 20.44
CA TRP A 297 -23.09 -38.25 20.26
C TRP A 297 -24.48 -37.90 20.79
N SER A 298 -25.42 -38.85 20.86
CA SER A 298 -26.70 -38.64 21.56
C SER A 298 -26.49 -38.50 23.09
N TYR A 299 -25.62 -39.30 23.68
CA TYR A 299 -25.24 -39.14 25.08
C TYR A 299 -24.58 -37.77 25.37
N ILE A 300 -23.60 -37.39 24.56
CA ILE A 300 -22.92 -36.10 24.70
C ILE A 300 -23.89 -34.91 24.49
N ALA A 301 -24.83 -35.02 23.54
CA ALA A 301 -25.86 -34.00 23.35
C ALA A 301 -26.77 -33.87 24.58
N LEU A 302 -27.20 -35.01 25.16
CA LEU A 302 -27.99 -35.03 26.39
C LEU A 302 -27.23 -34.41 27.58
N LEU A 303 -25.93 -34.72 27.71
CA LEU A 303 -25.05 -34.14 28.72
C LEU A 303 -24.96 -32.62 28.56
N CYS A 304 -24.72 -32.13 27.33
CA CYS A 304 -24.67 -30.70 27.03
C CYS A 304 -26.00 -29.98 27.31
N LEU A 305 -27.13 -30.59 26.93
CA LEU A 305 -28.47 -30.06 27.26
C LEU A 305 -28.67 -29.97 28.77
N GLY A 306 -28.23 -30.97 29.52
CA GLY A 306 -28.25 -30.97 31.00
C GLY A 306 -27.43 -29.77 31.56
N VAL A 307 -26.23 -29.60 31.07
CA VAL A 307 -25.37 -28.44 31.45
C VAL A 307 -26.03 -27.11 31.14
N LEU A 308 -26.57 -26.95 29.92
CA LEU A 308 -27.25 -25.72 29.52
C LEU A 308 -28.50 -25.45 30.39
N ALA A 309 -29.23 -26.48 30.79
CA ALA A 309 -30.35 -26.37 31.73
C ALA A 309 -29.88 -25.94 33.14
N VAL A 310 -28.77 -26.50 33.62
CA VAL A 310 -28.14 -26.08 34.89
C VAL A 310 -27.72 -24.64 34.85
N VAL A 311 -27.02 -24.22 33.79
CA VAL A 311 -26.55 -22.84 33.62
C VAL A 311 -27.71 -21.84 33.58
N LYS A 312 -28.83 -22.19 32.91
CA LYS A 312 -30.03 -21.39 32.92
C LYS A 312 -30.61 -21.15 34.30
N HIS A 313 -30.52 -22.15 35.19
CA HIS A 313 -31.09 -22.09 36.54
C HIS A 313 -30.15 -21.41 37.55
N THR A 314 -28.85 -21.70 37.45
CA THR A 314 -27.83 -21.33 38.46
C THR A 314 -26.98 -20.12 38.09
N ARG A 315 -27.00 -19.67 36.79
CA ARG A 315 -26.18 -18.63 36.24
C ARG A 315 -24.66 -18.90 36.27
N TRP A 316 -24.24 -20.18 36.29
CA TRP A 316 -22.83 -20.58 36.24
C TRP A 316 -22.31 -20.60 34.81
N HIS A 317 -22.21 -19.41 34.18
CA HIS A 317 -21.95 -19.26 32.77
C HIS A 317 -20.63 -19.87 32.28
N HIS A 318 -19.62 -20.00 33.14
CA HIS A 318 -18.33 -20.63 32.82
C HIS A 318 -18.43 -22.14 32.50
N LEU A 319 -19.51 -22.82 32.87
CA LEU A 319 -19.72 -24.23 32.47
C LEU A 319 -19.98 -24.39 30.96
N VAL A 320 -20.47 -23.34 30.28
CA VAL A 320 -20.74 -23.39 28.84
C VAL A 320 -19.45 -23.56 28.02
N PRO A 321 -18.41 -22.69 28.14
CA PRO A 321 -17.16 -22.90 27.45
C PRO A 321 -16.43 -24.19 27.90
N LEU A 322 -16.59 -24.60 29.16
CA LEU A 322 -16.02 -25.86 29.63
C LEU A 322 -16.69 -27.10 28.97
N ALA A 323 -18.01 -27.08 28.82
CA ALA A 323 -18.74 -28.13 28.10
C ALA A 323 -18.38 -28.13 26.60
N ALA A 324 -18.28 -26.95 25.98
CA ALA A 324 -17.84 -26.82 24.60
C ALA A 324 -16.42 -27.37 24.39
N GLY A 325 -15.48 -27.10 25.33
CA GLY A 325 -14.15 -27.69 25.34
C GLY A 325 -14.17 -29.20 25.43
N GLY A 326 -15.01 -29.77 26.32
CA GLY A 326 -15.22 -31.21 26.41
C GLY A 326 -15.74 -31.83 25.11
N VAL A 327 -16.72 -31.19 24.46
CA VAL A 327 -17.21 -31.61 23.13
C VAL A 327 -16.09 -31.63 22.09
N LEU A 328 -15.25 -30.59 22.04
CA LEU A 328 -14.13 -30.56 21.10
C LEU A 328 -13.13 -31.69 21.34
N VAL A 329 -12.73 -31.88 22.58
CA VAL A 329 -11.82 -32.99 22.94
C VAL A 329 -12.40 -34.34 22.49
N MET A 330 -13.70 -34.56 22.73
CA MET A 330 -14.39 -35.75 22.27
C MET A 330 -14.47 -35.86 20.75
N GLN A 331 -14.77 -34.78 20.04
CA GLN A 331 -14.83 -34.76 18.56
C GLN A 331 -13.49 -35.12 17.95
N PHE A 332 -12.41 -34.41 18.34
CA PHE A 332 -11.09 -34.70 17.80
C PHE A 332 -10.54 -36.06 18.25
N GLY A 333 -10.76 -36.48 19.49
CA GLY A 333 -10.37 -37.80 20.00
C GLY A 333 -11.08 -38.94 19.25
N TRP A 334 -12.38 -38.80 19.01
CA TRP A 334 -13.18 -39.75 18.24
C TRP A 334 -12.70 -39.82 16.78
N LEU A 335 -12.49 -38.66 16.12
CA LEU A 335 -11.97 -38.64 14.77
C LEU A 335 -10.57 -39.24 14.67
N ALA A 336 -9.65 -38.90 15.60
CA ALA A 336 -8.31 -39.48 15.61
C ALA A 336 -8.31 -41.01 15.71
N LYS A 337 -9.26 -41.58 16.49
CA LYS A 337 -9.37 -43.02 16.68
C LYS A 337 -10.08 -43.73 15.52
N PHE A 338 -11.18 -43.18 15.00
CA PHE A 338 -12.11 -43.87 14.10
C PHE A 338 -12.09 -43.39 12.66
N TRP A 339 -11.33 -42.35 12.31
CA TRP A 339 -11.32 -41.75 10.97
C TRP A 339 -11.04 -42.77 9.86
N ASN A 340 -9.97 -43.54 10.05
CA ASN A 340 -9.57 -44.55 9.06
C ASN A 340 -10.35 -45.87 9.20
N SER A 341 -10.59 -46.33 10.44
CA SER A 341 -11.23 -47.64 10.71
C SER A 341 -12.70 -47.70 10.32
N SER A 342 -13.42 -46.55 10.44
CA SER A 342 -14.84 -46.48 10.10
C SER A 342 -15.08 -45.89 8.67
N GLY A 343 -14.00 -45.67 7.92
CA GLY A 343 -14.08 -45.23 6.52
C GLY A 343 -14.68 -43.85 6.30
N TYR A 344 -14.55 -42.92 7.28
CA TYR A 344 -15.14 -41.58 7.20
C TYR A 344 -14.53 -40.71 6.10
N ALA A 345 -13.36 -41.08 5.57
CA ALA A 345 -12.78 -40.44 4.42
C ALA A 345 -13.52 -40.74 3.09
N HIS A 346 -14.42 -41.72 3.05
CA HIS A 346 -14.99 -42.21 1.80
C HIS A 346 -16.53 -42.35 1.87
N GLY A 347 -17.17 -42.25 0.72
CA GLY A 347 -18.60 -42.52 0.54
C GLY A 347 -19.54 -41.64 1.37
N ALA A 348 -20.65 -42.22 1.81
CA ALA A 348 -21.68 -41.53 2.61
C ALA A 348 -21.31 -41.36 4.08
N ALA A 349 -20.34 -42.16 4.57
CA ALA A 349 -19.90 -42.11 5.97
C ALA A 349 -19.32 -40.73 6.35
N THR A 350 -18.77 -39.99 5.41
CA THR A 350 -18.24 -38.64 5.61
C THR A 350 -19.26 -37.64 6.18
N TRP A 351 -20.57 -37.88 5.94
CA TRP A 351 -21.61 -37.00 6.47
C TRP A 351 -21.78 -37.08 7.99
N VAL A 352 -21.38 -38.21 8.62
CA VAL A 352 -21.50 -38.40 10.05
C VAL A 352 -20.65 -37.39 10.85
N PRO A 353 -19.31 -37.26 10.65
CA PRO A 353 -18.52 -36.26 11.34
C PRO A 353 -18.92 -34.82 11.01
N ILE A 354 -19.32 -34.52 9.77
CA ILE A 354 -19.82 -33.19 9.38
C ILE A 354 -21.09 -32.89 10.19
N GLY A 355 -22.04 -33.81 10.26
CA GLY A 355 -23.28 -33.64 11.00
C GLY A 355 -23.05 -33.45 12.50
N VAL A 356 -22.14 -34.19 13.09
CA VAL A 356 -21.75 -34.06 14.51
C VAL A 356 -21.17 -32.69 14.79
N MET A 357 -20.23 -32.23 13.98
CA MET A 357 -19.60 -30.91 14.18
C MET A 357 -20.59 -29.77 14.04
N LEU A 358 -21.37 -29.76 12.96
CA LEU A 358 -22.37 -28.73 12.73
C LEU A 358 -23.51 -28.82 13.77
N GLY A 359 -23.93 -30.02 14.15
CA GLY A 359 -24.99 -30.24 15.14
C GLY A 359 -24.66 -29.63 16.52
N PHE A 360 -23.45 -29.85 17.02
CA PHE A 360 -23.04 -29.29 18.31
C PHE A 360 -22.82 -27.78 18.23
N ALA A 361 -22.20 -27.29 17.15
CA ALA A 361 -22.06 -25.87 16.93
C ALA A 361 -23.42 -25.16 16.84
N ALA A 362 -24.41 -25.78 16.15
CA ALA A 362 -25.78 -25.29 16.10
C ALA A 362 -26.48 -25.33 17.46
N LEU A 363 -26.30 -26.43 18.24
CA LEU A 363 -26.86 -26.59 19.60
C LEU A 363 -26.42 -25.44 20.52
N PHE A 364 -25.12 -25.13 20.56
CA PHE A 364 -24.60 -24.03 21.40
C PHE A 364 -24.99 -22.66 20.87
N THR A 365 -25.07 -22.48 19.57
CA THR A 365 -25.59 -21.22 18.97
C THR A 365 -27.08 -21.03 19.28
N ALA A 366 -27.90 -22.06 19.19
CA ALA A 366 -29.32 -22.03 19.54
C ALA A 366 -29.53 -21.79 21.04
N ALA A 367 -28.64 -22.29 21.90
CA ALA A 367 -28.71 -22.07 23.33
C ALA A 367 -28.65 -20.57 23.70
N LEU A 368 -28.00 -19.73 22.91
CA LEU A 368 -27.97 -18.28 23.10
C LEU A 368 -29.34 -17.61 22.95
N VAL A 369 -30.20 -18.17 22.08
CA VAL A 369 -31.57 -17.71 21.93
C VAL A 369 -32.42 -18.15 23.14
N TRP A 370 -32.20 -19.40 23.59
CA TRP A 370 -32.95 -19.96 24.69
C TRP A 370 -32.61 -19.32 26.05
N MET A 371 -31.33 -18.94 26.25
CA MET A 371 -30.90 -18.43 27.58
C MET A 371 -31.17 -16.94 27.79
N LYS A 372 -31.45 -16.14 26.76
CA LYS A 372 -31.79 -14.71 26.80
C LYS A 372 -30.86 -13.78 27.63
N ASN A 373 -29.86 -14.34 28.31
CA ASN A 373 -28.92 -13.59 29.14
C ASN A 373 -27.69 -13.13 28.29
N ASP A 374 -27.19 -11.94 28.57
CA ASP A 374 -26.18 -11.26 27.78
C ASP A 374 -24.78 -11.46 28.36
N GLU A 375 -24.41 -12.71 28.62
CA GLU A 375 -23.14 -13.10 29.26
C GLU A 375 -22.09 -13.54 28.25
N LYS A 376 -20.89 -12.96 28.32
CA LYS A 376 -19.75 -13.26 27.43
C LYS A 376 -19.34 -14.75 27.44
N ALA A 377 -19.48 -15.42 28.57
CA ALA A 377 -19.11 -16.83 28.68
C ALA A 377 -19.98 -17.76 27.82
N GLN A 378 -21.23 -17.39 27.55
CA GLN A 378 -22.14 -18.17 26.68
C GLN A 378 -21.70 -18.04 25.21
N GLU A 379 -21.32 -16.82 24.80
CA GLU A 379 -20.81 -16.55 23.46
C GLU A 379 -19.50 -17.31 23.19
N SER A 380 -18.61 -17.40 24.20
CA SER A 380 -17.33 -18.09 24.09
C SER A 380 -17.47 -19.60 23.83
N GLY A 381 -18.52 -20.24 24.39
CA GLY A 381 -18.79 -21.66 24.13
C GLY A 381 -19.18 -21.94 22.67
N ALA A 382 -20.06 -21.11 22.09
CA ALA A 382 -20.41 -21.21 20.68
C ALA A 382 -19.20 -20.90 19.77
N LEU A 383 -18.44 -19.84 20.06
CA LEU A 383 -17.24 -19.47 19.32
C LEU A 383 -16.18 -20.59 19.35
N LEU A 384 -16.02 -21.27 20.48
CA LEU A 384 -15.05 -22.35 20.65
C LEU A 384 -15.38 -23.55 19.74
N LEU A 385 -16.66 -23.96 19.67
CA LEU A 385 -17.10 -25.05 18.80
C LEU A 385 -17.00 -24.67 17.31
N LEU A 386 -17.34 -23.42 16.95
CA LEU A 386 -17.19 -22.92 15.59
C LEU A 386 -15.71 -22.86 15.17
N ALA A 387 -14.82 -22.47 16.08
CA ALA A 387 -13.37 -22.50 15.84
C ALA A 387 -12.86 -23.95 15.66
N GLY A 388 -13.34 -24.88 16.46
CA GLY A 388 -13.04 -26.31 16.31
C GLY A 388 -13.52 -26.89 14.98
N ALA A 389 -14.72 -26.52 14.53
CA ALA A 389 -15.24 -26.92 13.24
C ALA A 389 -14.42 -26.32 12.07
N TRP A 390 -13.89 -25.08 12.21
CA TRP A 390 -12.94 -24.51 11.26
C TRP A 390 -11.60 -25.27 11.23
N LEU A 391 -11.05 -25.65 12.39
CA LEU A 391 -9.85 -26.46 12.45
C LEU A 391 -10.06 -27.82 11.77
N ALA A 392 -11.23 -28.45 11.97
CA ALA A 392 -11.57 -29.70 11.28
C ALA A 392 -11.68 -29.48 9.77
N ALA A 393 -12.34 -28.42 9.32
CA ALA A 393 -12.44 -28.09 7.90
C ALA A 393 -11.06 -27.93 7.25
N LEU A 394 -10.13 -27.22 7.92
CA LEU A 394 -8.75 -27.07 7.45
C LEU A 394 -8.00 -28.43 7.43
N ASN A 395 -8.22 -29.28 8.43
CA ASN A 395 -7.62 -30.62 8.46
C ASN A 395 -8.11 -31.52 7.31
N LEU A 396 -9.37 -31.37 6.87
CA LEU A 396 -9.92 -32.13 5.76
C LEU A 396 -9.23 -31.86 4.42
N LEU A 397 -8.50 -30.74 4.27
CA LEU A 397 -7.72 -30.43 3.07
C LEU A 397 -6.55 -31.41 2.83
N TRP A 398 -6.10 -32.14 3.84
CA TRP A 398 -5.04 -33.14 3.73
C TRP A 398 -5.50 -34.47 3.13
N PHE A 399 -6.81 -34.67 2.97
CA PHE A 399 -7.38 -35.93 2.49
C PHE A 399 -7.86 -35.79 1.04
N GLU A 400 -7.09 -36.35 0.10
CA GLU A 400 -7.40 -36.26 -1.34
C GLU A 400 -8.80 -36.83 -1.70
N SER A 401 -9.24 -37.88 -1.00
CA SER A 401 -10.58 -38.45 -1.15
C SER A 401 -11.73 -37.47 -0.86
N ILE A 402 -11.47 -36.44 -0.05
CA ILE A 402 -12.44 -35.40 0.31
C ILE A 402 -12.25 -34.16 -0.55
N THR A 403 -11.00 -33.76 -0.84
CA THR A 403 -10.74 -32.57 -1.68
C THR A 403 -11.22 -32.75 -3.11
N ASN A 404 -11.24 -33.99 -3.64
CA ASN A 404 -11.86 -34.32 -4.92
C ASN A 404 -13.41 -34.32 -4.89
N ARG A 405 -14.03 -34.10 -3.71
CA ARG A 405 -15.48 -34.02 -3.50
C ARG A 405 -15.88 -32.67 -2.89
N PRO A 406 -15.74 -31.57 -3.65
CA PRO A 406 -15.90 -30.21 -3.11
C PRO A 406 -17.30 -29.97 -2.49
N GLY A 407 -18.36 -30.59 -3.01
CA GLY A 407 -19.69 -30.49 -2.44
C GLY A 407 -19.77 -30.93 -0.98
N VAL A 408 -19.10 -32.02 -0.61
CA VAL A 408 -19.06 -32.53 0.76
C VAL A 408 -18.20 -31.62 1.66
N LEU A 409 -16.99 -31.28 1.20
CA LEU A 409 -16.08 -30.41 1.93
C LEU A 409 -16.70 -29.05 2.25
N TYR A 410 -17.28 -28.43 1.24
CA TYR A 410 -17.82 -27.07 1.39
C TYR A 410 -19.18 -27.04 2.10
N THR A 411 -19.88 -28.16 2.28
CA THR A 411 -21.05 -28.21 3.17
C THR A 411 -20.67 -27.92 4.61
N LEU A 412 -19.56 -28.47 5.10
CA LEU A 412 -19.04 -28.13 6.43
C LEU A 412 -18.67 -26.65 6.51
N VAL A 413 -17.91 -26.14 5.55
CA VAL A 413 -17.44 -24.75 5.55
C VAL A 413 -18.58 -23.73 5.47
N PHE A 414 -19.60 -23.99 4.62
CA PHE A 414 -20.80 -23.14 4.54
C PHE A 414 -21.66 -23.27 5.80
N GLY A 415 -21.80 -24.48 6.35
CA GLY A 415 -22.53 -24.70 7.61
C GLY A 415 -21.94 -23.91 8.77
N VAL A 416 -20.63 -23.98 8.94
CA VAL A 416 -19.91 -23.20 9.96
C VAL A 416 -20.06 -21.70 9.70
N SER A 417 -19.91 -21.27 8.45
CA SER A 417 -20.07 -19.84 8.07
C SER A 417 -21.48 -19.34 8.35
N ALA A 418 -22.51 -20.11 8.06
CA ALA A 418 -23.89 -19.75 8.34
C ALA A 418 -24.15 -19.65 9.86
N LEU A 419 -23.59 -20.55 10.66
CA LEU A 419 -23.70 -20.51 12.13
C LEU A 419 -22.97 -19.30 12.72
N VAL A 420 -21.78 -18.95 12.20
CA VAL A 420 -21.07 -17.70 12.62
C VAL A 420 -21.89 -16.46 12.25
N MET A 421 -22.46 -16.41 11.04
CA MET A 421 -23.33 -15.30 10.63
C MET A 421 -24.55 -15.20 11.54
N THR A 422 -25.17 -16.33 11.89
CA THR A 422 -26.28 -16.39 12.82
C THR A 422 -25.89 -15.92 14.22
N LEU A 423 -24.74 -16.36 14.72
CA LEU A 423 -24.20 -15.94 16.00
C LEU A 423 -23.99 -14.41 16.05
N VAL A 424 -23.33 -13.86 15.01
CA VAL A 424 -23.08 -12.42 14.90
C VAL A 424 -24.41 -11.64 14.79
N TRP A 425 -25.37 -12.19 14.04
CA TRP A 425 -26.71 -11.59 13.92
C TRP A 425 -27.45 -11.52 15.25
N LEU A 426 -27.32 -12.56 16.07
CA LEU A 426 -27.92 -12.62 17.41
C LEU A 426 -27.16 -11.79 18.44
N ARG A 427 -25.85 -11.70 18.31
CA ARG A 427 -24.91 -11.02 19.25
C ARG A 427 -23.96 -10.09 18.55
N PRO A 428 -24.35 -8.81 18.29
CA PRO A 428 -23.50 -7.82 17.58
C PRO A 428 -22.14 -7.57 18.23
N ARG A 429 -21.94 -7.86 19.49
CA ARG A 429 -20.66 -7.71 20.18
C ARG A 429 -19.54 -8.57 19.58
N VAL A 430 -19.87 -9.72 19.01
CA VAL A 430 -18.91 -10.65 18.40
C VAL A 430 -18.72 -10.42 16.91
N LYS A 431 -19.03 -9.22 16.41
CA LYS A 431 -18.95 -8.88 14.97
C LYS A 431 -17.59 -9.17 14.32
N MET A 432 -16.50 -9.15 15.09
CA MET A 432 -15.16 -9.53 14.60
C MET A 432 -15.09 -10.98 14.14
N ALA A 433 -15.90 -11.88 14.73
CA ALA A 433 -15.95 -13.29 14.33
C ALA A 433 -16.34 -13.47 12.85
N GLN A 434 -17.18 -12.57 12.31
CA GLN A 434 -17.57 -12.61 10.89
C GLN A 434 -16.41 -12.26 9.95
N GLY A 435 -15.56 -11.30 10.34
CA GLY A 435 -14.35 -10.99 9.57
C GLY A 435 -13.37 -12.18 9.54
N ILE A 436 -13.16 -12.81 10.68
CA ILE A 436 -12.31 -14.02 10.80
C ILE A 436 -12.91 -15.17 9.99
N ASN A 437 -14.24 -15.40 10.09
CA ASN A 437 -14.97 -16.41 9.34
C ASN A 437 -14.80 -16.25 7.81
N ALA A 438 -14.99 -15.03 7.31
CA ALA A 438 -14.77 -14.73 5.89
C ALA A 438 -13.30 -14.98 5.49
N GLY A 439 -12.34 -14.51 6.31
CA GLY A 439 -10.92 -14.73 6.07
C GLY A 439 -10.55 -16.21 6.02
N LEU A 440 -11.02 -17.01 6.97
CA LEU A 440 -10.80 -18.46 6.99
C LEU A 440 -11.45 -19.18 5.80
N GLY A 441 -12.64 -18.75 5.37
CA GLY A 441 -13.31 -19.29 4.20
C GLY A 441 -12.53 -19.07 2.91
N PHE A 442 -12.04 -17.84 2.71
CA PHE A 442 -11.20 -17.53 1.55
C PHE A 442 -9.82 -18.19 1.61
N LEU A 443 -9.22 -18.29 2.79
CA LEU A 443 -7.98 -19.03 3.00
C LEU A 443 -8.15 -20.53 2.68
N HIS A 444 -9.24 -21.13 3.13
CA HIS A 444 -9.59 -22.52 2.83
C HIS A 444 -9.76 -22.76 1.33
N LEU A 445 -10.48 -21.85 0.62
CA LEU A 445 -10.62 -21.88 -0.83
C LEU A 445 -9.28 -21.76 -1.53
N MET A 446 -8.40 -20.87 -1.06
CA MET A 446 -7.07 -20.67 -1.61
C MET A 446 -6.22 -21.94 -1.49
N ILE A 447 -6.17 -22.54 -0.29
CA ILE A 447 -5.39 -23.77 -0.06
C ILE A 447 -5.96 -24.93 -0.89
N TRP A 448 -7.28 -25.13 -0.90
CA TRP A 448 -7.90 -26.18 -1.72
C TRP A 448 -7.59 -26.01 -3.22
N THR A 449 -7.67 -24.76 -3.72
CA THR A 449 -7.37 -24.48 -5.12
C THR A 449 -5.91 -24.78 -5.47
N THR A 450 -4.98 -24.34 -4.64
CA THR A 450 -3.53 -24.52 -4.91
C THR A 450 -3.08 -25.97 -4.76
N SER A 451 -3.72 -26.74 -3.90
CA SER A 451 -3.32 -28.13 -3.62
C SER A 451 -4.07 -29.19 -4.46
N SER A 452 -5.30 -28.91 -4.89
CA SER A 452 -6.20 -29.98 -5.36
C SER A 452 -6.98 -29.63 -6.63
N LEU A 453 -6.82 -28.41 -7.21
CA LEU A 453 -7.55 -28.02 -8.41
C LEU A 453 -7.11 -28.82 -9.62
N LYS A 454 -8.05 -29.54 -10.24
CA LYS A 454 -7.94 -30.21 -11.53
C LYS A 454 -8.89 -29.53 -12.53
N ALA A 455 -8.67 -29.71 -13.82
CA ALA A 455 -9.52 -29.09 -14.86
C ALA A 455 -11.02 -29.44 -14.71
N GLU A 456 -11.31 -30.68 -14.29
CA GLU A 456 -12.67 -31.15 -14.02
C GLU A 456 -13.36 -30.44 -12.85
N LEU A 457 -12.56 -29.95 -11.88
CA LEU A 457 -13.07 -29.24 -10.70
C LEU A 457 -13.19 -27.73 -10.90
N LEU A 458 -12.75 -27.19 -12.05
CA LEU A 458 -12.81 -25.77 -12.35
C LEU A 458 -14.22 -25.16 -12.19
N PRO A 459 -15.32 -25.77 -12.67
CA PRO A 459 -16.65 -25.23 -12.47
C PRO A 459 -17.03 -25.09 -10.98
N TRP A 460 -16.62 -26.07 -10.14
CA TRP A 460 -16.79 -26.01 -8.69
C TRP A 460 -16.02 -24.85 -8.08
N ALA A 461 -14.76 -24.67 -8.48
CA ALA A 461 -13.93 -23.58 -7.98
C ALA A 461 -14.56 -22.21 -8.28
N LEU A 462 -14.92 -21.97 -9.54
CA LEU A 462 -15.55 -20.71 -9.97
C LEU A 462 -16.89 -20.47 -9.25
N GLY A 463 -17.72 -21.51 -9.13
CA GLY A 463 -19.00 -21.46 -8.40
C GLY A 463 -18.80 -21.11 -6.92
N LEU A 464 -17.83 -21.76 -6.26
CA LEU A 464 -17.54 -21.54 -4.85
C LEU A 464 -16.99 -20.11 -4.60
N TYR A 465 -16.08 -19.60 -5.43
CA TYR A 465 -15.57 -18.23 -5.29
C TYR A 465 -16.70 -17.20 -5.37
N LEU A 466 -17.59 -17.35 -6.35
CA LEU A 466 -18.75 -16.47 -6.50
C LEU A 466 -19.72 -16.61 -5.33
N LEU A 467 -20.01 -17.84 -4.90
CA LEU A 467 -20.95 -18.10 -3.81
C LEU A 467 -20.44 -17.53 -2.48
N PHE A 468 -19.14 -17.74 -2.16
CA PHE A 468 -18.53 -17.13 -0.97
C PHE A 468 -18.59 -15.61 -1.02
N GLY A 469 -18.18 -15.02 -2.15
CA GLY A 469 -18.27 -13.58 -2.35
C GLY A 469 -19.70 -13.06 -2.19
N ALA A 470 -20.67 -13.71 -2.79
CA ALA A 470 -22.07 -13.31 -2.74
C ALA A 470 -22.67 -13.42 -1.34
N VAL A 471 -22.45 -14.55 -0.64
CA VAL A 471 -23.00 -14.79 0.70
C VAL A 471 -22.44 -13.79 1.72
N HIS A 472 -21.11 -13.60 1.75
CA HIS A 472 -20.50 -12.67 2.69
C HIS A 472 -20.85 -11.21 2.36
N THR A 473 -21.01 -10.88 1.08
CA THR A 473 -21.46 -9.55 0.63
C THR A 473 -22.92 -9.30 1.01
N ALA A 474 -23.79 -10.27 0.78
CA ALA A 474 -25.21 -10.17 1.15
C ALA A 474 -25.36 -9.94 2.66
N PHE A 475 -24.58 -10.69 3.47
CA PHE A 475 -24.56 -10.47 4.91
C PHE A 475 -24.11 -9.05 5.27
N ALA A 476 -23.04 -8.54 4.63
CA ALA A 476 -22.55 -7.18 4.87
C ALA A 476 -23.61 -6.11 4.54
N VAL A 477 -24.30 -6.25 3.41
CA VAL A 477 -25.37 -5.32 2.98
C VAL A 477 -26.57 -5.38 3.94
N LEU A 478 -27.00 -6.59 4.34
CA LEU A 478 -28.09 -6.77 5.31
C LEU A 478 -27.73 -6.18 6.68
N TRP A 479 -26.50 -6.36 7.11
CA TRP A 479 -25.96 -5.82 8.35
C TRP A 479 -25.95 -4.28 8.36
N GLN A 480 -25.53 -3.66 7.25
CA GLN A 480 -25.57 -2.22 7.08
C GLN A 480 -27.00 -1.65 7.12
N ARG A 481 -27.97 -2.37 6.53
CA ARG A 481 -29.40 -1.99 6.58
C ARG A 481 -29.96 -1.99 8.00
N ARG A 482 -29.34 -2.70 8.92
CA ARG A 482 -29.71 -2.73 10.34
C ARG A 482 -29.17 -1.54 11.15
N GLY A 483 -28.43 -0.63 10.51
CA GLY A 483 -27.85 0.56 11.15
C GLY A 483 -26.50 0.30 11.83
N GLU A 484 -25.96 -0.92 11.73
CA GLU A 484 -24.64 -1.25 12.27
C GLU A 484 -23.54 -0.89 11.29
N SER A 485 -22.41 -0.38 11.79
CA SER A 485 -21.26 -0.09 10.92
C SER A 485 -20.67 -1.37 10.33
N VAL A 486 -20.60 -1.45 8.99
CA VAL A 486 -19.88 -2.53 8.30
C VAL A 486 -18.39 -2.40 8.63
N GLN A 487 -17.78 -3.47 9.12
CA GLN A 487 -16.32 -3.51 9.23
C GLN A 487 -15.73 -3.39 7.82
N GLY A 488 -14.71 -2.52 7.65
CA GLY A 488 -14.11 -2.23 6.36
C GLY A 488 -13.73 -3.50 5.56
N PHE A 489 -13.29 -4.57 6.24
CA PHE A 489 -12.94 -5.85 5.64
C PHE A 489 -14.11 -6.52 4.86
N LEU A 490 -15.33 -6.46 5.36
CA LEU A 490 -16.49 -7.11 4.73
C LEU A 490 -16.88 -6.48 3.40
N SER A 491 -16.55 -5.20 3.17
CA SER A 491 -16.76 -4.55 1.87
C SER A 491 -15.79 -5.05 0.78
N TRP A 492 -14.70 -5.72 1.18
CA TRP A 492 -13.66 -6.25 0.30
C TRP A 492 -13.87 -7.73 -0.07
N THR A 493 -14.85 -8.41 0.49
CA THR A 493 -15.09 -9.85 0.23
C THR A 493 -15.27 -10.20 -1.25
N PRO A 494 -15.98 -9.39 -2.10
CA PRO A 494 -16.07 -9.69 -3.51
C PRO A 494 -14.75 -9.51 -4.26
N VAL A 495 -13.92 -8.57 -3.78
CA VAL A 495 -12.57 -8.34 -4.33
C VAL A 495 -11.65 -9.54 -4.04
N ILE A 496 -11.78 -10.13 -2.84
CA ILE A 496 -11.03 -11.34 -2.49
C ILE A 496 -11.48 -12.53 -3.35
N SER A 497 -12.78 -12.68 -3.61
CA SER A 497 -13.31 -13.67 -4.55
C SER A 497 -12.70 -13.52 -5.94
N LEU A 498 -12.60 -12.28 -6.42
CA LEU A 498 -11.97 -11.97 -7.69
C LEU A 498 -10.47 -12.32 -7.68
N ALA A 499 -9.77 -12.05 -6.58
CA ALA A 499 -8.36 -12.43 -6.43
C ALA A 499 -8.16 -13.95 -6.50
N LEU A 500 -9.08 -14.75 -5.94
CA LEU A 500 -9.03 -16.21 -6.06
C LEU A 500 -9.19 -16.70 -7.50
N MET A 501 -9.88 -15.95 -8.36
CA MET A 501 -10.02 -16.30 -9.78
C MET A 501 -8.71 -16.20 -10.57
N MET A 502 -7.66 -15.63 -9.99
CA MET A 502 -6.31 -15.69 -10.56
C MET A 502 -5.66 -17.08 -10.41
N LEU A 503 -6.03 -17.82 -9.35
CA LEU A 503 -5.41 -19.11 -9.04
C LEU A 503 -5.59 -20.18 -10.13
N PRO A 504 -6.75 -20.37 -10.75
CA PRO A 504 -6.89 -21.30 -11.87
C PRO A 504 -5.93 -21.00 -13.02
N VAL A 505 -5.63 -19.72 -13.29
CA VAL A 505 -4.66 -19.33 -14.32
C VAL A 505 -3.24 -19.79 -13.94
N LEU A 506 -2.92 -19.79 -12.64
CA LEU A 506 -1.60 -20.24 -12.15
C LEU A 506 -1.51 -21.77 -12.08
N CYS A 507 -2.58 -22.44 -11.61
CA CYS A 507 -2.55 -23.86 -11.26
C CYS A 507 -2.82 -24.80 -12.45
N LEU A 508 -3.63 -24.36 -13.44
CA LEU A 508 -4.03 -25.19 -14.57
C LEU A 508 -3.19 -24.89 -15.80
N ASN A 509 -2.80 -25.92 -16.57
CA ASN A 509 -2.07 -25.75 -17.83
C ASN A 509 -2.94 -25.16 -18.95
N GLU A 510 -4.21 -25.54 -18.98
CA GLU A 510 -5.20 -24.99 -19.90
C GLU A 510 -6.34 -24.37 -19.11
N VAL A 511 -6.71 -23.16 -19.46
CA VAL A 511 -7.78 -22.40 -18.78
C VAL A 511 -8.98 -22.30 -19.70
N SER A 512 -10.10 -22.87 -19.26
CA SER A 512 -11.36 -22.78 -19.99
C SER A 512 -11.84 -21.34 -20.13
N ILE A 513 -12.47 -21.02 -21.25
CA ILE A 513 -13.09 -19.72 -21.52
C ILE A 513 -14.16 -19.37 -20.49
N ALA A 514 -14.70 -20.35 -19.76
CA ALA A 514 -15.68 -20.18 -18.66
C ALA A 514 -15.16 -19.34 -17.50
N LEU A 515 -13.84 -19.15 -17.38
CA LEU A 515 -13.24 -18.23 -16.39
C LEU A 515 -13.74 -16.80 -16.57
N TRP A 516 -13.84 -16.30 -17.80
CA TRP A 516 -14.12 -14.89 -18.08
C TRP A 516 -15.54 -14.46 -17.71
N PRO A 517 -16.62 -15.22 -17.98
CA PRO A 517 -17.94 -14.94 -17.43
C PRO A 517 -17.96 -14.92 -15.89
N ALA A 518 -17.20 -15.81 -15.23
CA ALA A 518 -17.11 -15.84 -13.77
C ALA A 518 -16.41 -14.60 -13.22
N VAL A 519 -15.30 -14.16 -13.85
CA VAL A 519 -14.61 -12.89 -13.52
C VAL A 519 -15.56 -11.71 -13.71
N LEU A 520 -16.32 -11.67 -14.80
CA LEU A 520 -17.31 -10.61 -15.07
C LEU A 520 -18.40 -10.56 -14.00
N LEU A 521 -18.91 -11.71 -13.55
CA LEU A 521 -19.88 -11.78 -12.46
C LEU A 521 -19.28 -11.31 -11.12
N ALA A 522 -18.02 -11.62 -10.83
CA ALA A 522 -17.34 -11.13 -9.64
C ALA A 522 -17.15 -9.60 -9.70
N ASP A 523 -16.75 -9.06 -10.84
CA ASP A 523 -16.68 -7.61 -11.06
C ASP A 523 -18.03 -6.93 -10.91
N ALA A 524 -19.10 -7.52 -11.45
CA ALA A 524 -20.47 -7.03 -11.30
C ALA A 524 -20.89 -7.01 -9.81
N LEU A 525 -20.50 -8.02 -9.04
CA LEU A 525 -20.75 -8.07 -7.59
C LEU A 525 -20.02 -6.94 -6.86
N VAL A 526 -18.73 -6.69 -7.18
CA VAL A 526 -17.96 -5.56 -6.62
C VAL A 526 -18.64 -4.23 -6.95
N ILE A 527 -19.07 -4.04 -8.20
CA ILE A 527 -19.77 -2.84 -8.65
C ILE A 527 -21.10 -2.67 -7.91
N GLY A 528 -21.86 -3.75 -7.72
CA GLY A 528 -23.11 -3.75 -6.96
C GLY A 528 -22.91 -3.31 -5.51
N VAL A 529 -21.86 -3.79 -4.85
CA VAL A 529 -21.46 -3.35 -3.50
C VAL A 529 -21.08 -1.87 -3.47
N ALA A 530 -20.32 -1.41 -4.46
CA ALA A 530 -19.95 0.00 -4.54
C ALA A 530 -21.16 0.93 -4.73
N ILE A 531 -22.17 0.48 -5.47
CA ILE A 531 -23.44 1.21 -5.61
C ILE A 531 -24.17 1.27 -4.27
N ALA A 532 -24.21 0.17 -3.53
CA ALA A 532 -24.90 0.06 -2.25
C ALA A 532 -24.20 0.82 -1.13
N THR A 533 -22.86 0.70 -1.04
CA THR A 533 -22.05 1.28 0.06
C THR A 533 -21.50 2.66 -0.24
N GLY A 534 -21.37 3.04 -1.51
CA GLY A 534 -20.73 4.27 -1.97
C GLY A 534 -19.20 4.22 -1.96
N ALA A 535 -18.57 3.08 -1.64
CA ALA A 535 -17.13 2.90 -1.60
C ALA A 535 -16.57 2.56 -2.99
N LEU A 536 -15.73 3.44 -3.59
CA LEU A 536 -15.16 3.22 -4.92
C LEU A 536 -13.82 2.45 -4.89
N ALA A 537 -13.16 2.37 -3.73
CA ALA A 537 -11.89 1.67 -3.58
C ALA A 537 -11.96 0.17 -3.99
N PRO A 538 -13.00 -0.60 -3.64
CA PRO A 538 -13.16 -1.98 -4.11
C PRO A 538 -13.26 -2.10 -5.63
N VAL A 539 -13.92 -1.14 -6.32
CA VAL A 539 -14.02 -1.15 -7.80
C VAL A 539 -12.66 -0.90 -8.45
N PHE A 540 -11.87 -0.01 -7.85
CA PHE A 540 -10.50 0.23 -8.31
C PHE A 540 -9.61 -1.02 -8.13
N ALA A 541 -9.74 -1.70 -7.00
CA ALA A 541 -9.04 -2.96 -6.75
C ALA A 541 -9.49 -4.08 -7.72
N ALA A 542 -10.79 -4.16 -8.01
CA ALA A 542 -11.32 -5.12 -8.98
C ALA A 542 -10.75 -4.88 -10.38
N LEU A 543 -10.76 -3.64 -10.86
CA LEU A 543 -10.10 -3.26 -12.11
C LEU A 543 -8.65 -3.75 -12.16
N THR A 544 -7.89 -3.49 -11.10
CA THR A 544 -6.47 -3.87 -11.03
C THR A 544 -6.30 -5.40 -11.08
N LEU A 545 -7.10 -6.14 -10.31
CA LEU A 545 -7.04 -7.61 -10.28
C LEU A 545 -7.46 -8.23 -11.61
N THR A 546 -8.50 -7.71 -12.26
CA THR A 546 -8.94 -8.18 -13.58
C THR A 546 -7.84 -7.96 -14.62
N VAL A 547 -7.17 -6.79 -14.60
CA VAL A 547 -6.03 -6.51 -15.49
C VAL A 547 -4.87 -7.47 -15.23
N ILE A 548 -4.55 -7.74 -13.96
CA ILE A 548 -3.50 -8.71 -13.59
C ILE A 548 -3.89 -10.12 -14.05
N THR A 549 -5.14 -10.54 -13.87
CA THR A 549 -5.63 -11.86 -14.30
C THR A 549 -5.52 -12.03 -15.82
N VAL A 550 -5.93 -11.02 -16.59
CA VAL A 550 -5.80 -11.02 -18.05
C VAL A 550 -4.32 -11.02 -18.48
N GLY A 551 -3.48 -10.27 -17.77
CA GLY A 551 -2.03 -10.23 -18.00
C GLY A 551 -1.37 -11.60 -17.73
N MET A 552 -1.71 -12.23 -16.61
CA MET A 552 -1.24 -13.58 -16.29
C MET A 552 -1.68 -14.61 -17.34
N TRP A 553 -2.93 -14.54 -17.76
CA TRP A 553 -3.41 -15.39 -18.84
C TRP A 553 -2.62 -15.17 -20.13
N LEU A 554 -2.35 -13.93 -20.50
CA LEU A 554 -1.54 -13.57 -21.67
C LEU A 554 -0.14 -14.23 -21.64
N PHE A 555 0.58 -14.09 -20.51
CA PHE A 555 1.97 -14.52 -20.44
C PHE A 555 2.16 -15.99 -20.09
N LEU A 556 1.25 -16.59 -19.33
CA LEU A 556 1.41 -17.96 -18.83
C LEU A 556 0.67 -19.00 -19.66
N ARG A 557 -0.41 -18.62 -20.35
CA ARG A 557 -1.34 -19.59 -20.95
C ARG A 557 -1.62 -19.37 -22.42
N LEU A 558 -1.41 -18.15 -22.95
CA LEU A 558 -1.55 -17.96 -24.39
C LEU A 558 -0.27 -18.39 -25.11
N PRO A 559 -0.38 -19.24 -26.16
CA PRO A 559 0.77 -19.56 -26.99
C PRO A 559 1.25 -18.30 -27.73
N SER A 560 2.56 -18.19 -27.94
CA SER A 560 3.18 -17.05 -28.65
C SER A 560 2.79 -16.92 -30.12
N ASN A 561 2.11 -17.94 -30.71
CA ASN A 561 1.61 -17.89 -32.06
C ASN A 561 0.38 -16.99 -32.18
N ALA A 562 0.58 -15.83 -32.79
CA ALA A 562 -0.38 -14.73 -32.82
C ALA A 562 -1.74 -15.01 -33.50
N SER A 563 -1.77 -15.91 -34.50
CA SER A 563 -2.95 -16.08 -35.36
C SER A 563 -4.19 -16.67 -34.67
N LEU A 564 -4.00 -17.50 -33.63
CA LEU A 564 -5.09 -18.18 -32.93
C LEU A 564 -5.46 -17.51 -31.60
N SER A 565 -4.54 -16.76 -30.97
CA SER A 565 -4.69 -16.23 -29.60
C SER A 565 -5.09 -14.76 -29.55
N LEU A 566 -4.90 -14.00 -30.62
CA LEU A 566 -5.12 -12.54 -30.61
C LEU A 566 -6.60 -12.16 -30.51
N ALA A 567 -7.49 -12.80 -31.27
CA ALA A 567 -8.91 -12.44 -31.30
C ALA A 567 -9.63 -12.64 -29.96
N PRO A 568 -9.53 -13.81 -29.27
CA PRO A 568 -10.12 -13.98 -27.96
C PRO A 568 -9.53 -13.05 -26.90
N PHE A 569 -8.22 -12.78 -26.97
CA PHE A 569 -7.57 -11.82 -26.08
C PHE A 569 -8.14 -10.39 -26.24
N LEU A 570 -8.24 -9.90 -27.49
CA LEU A 570 -8.80 -8.56 -27.76
C LEU A 570 -10.28 -8.46 -27.38
N ALA A 571 -11.07 -9.54 -27.54
CA ALA A 571 -12.46 -9.57 -27.15
C ALA A 571 -12.62 -9.47 -25.62
N VAL A 572 -11.84 -10.24 -24.86
CA VAL A 572 -11.83 -10.18 -23.39
C VAL A 572 -11.39 -8.80 -22.90
N LEU A 573 -10.26 -8.32 -23.42
CA LEU A 573 -9.72 -7.01 -23.06
C LEU A 573 -10.69 -5.87 -23.40
N GLY A 574 -11.29 -5.88 -24.59
CA GLY A 574 -12.25 -4.88 -25.03
C GLY A 574 -13.52 -4.88 -24.17
N GLY A 575 -14.05 -6.06 -23.85
CA GLY A 575 -15.25 -6.24 -23.02
C GLY A 575 -15.08 -5.67 -21.62
N PHE A 576 -13.99 -6.04 -20.91
CA PHE A 576 -13.70 -5.50 -19.58
C PHE A 576 -13.39 -4.00 -19.62
N SER A 577 -12.70 -3.53 -20.66
CA SER A 577 -12.43 -2.08 -20.83
C SER A 577 -13.71 -1.27 -20.92
N LEU A 578 -14.66 -1.68 -21.75
CA LEU A 578 -15.95 -1.01 -21.90
C LEU A 578 -16.74 -1.01 -20.59
N LEU A 579 -16.75 -2.14 -19.87
CA LEU A 579 -17.41 -2.26 -18.57
C LEU A 579 -16.84 -1.24 -17.58
N PHE A 580 -15.54 -1.26 -17.34
CA PHE A 580 -14.92 -0.42 -16.32
C PHE A 580 -14.88 1.06 -16.68
N ILE A 581 -14.70 1.42 -17.95
CA ILE A 581 -14.78 2.80 -18.41
C ILE A 581 -16.21 3.33 -18.25
N GLY A 582 -17.22 2.55 -18.68
CA GLY A 582 -18.61 2.93 -18.59
C GLY A 582 -19.07 3.10 -17.14
N VAL A 583 -18.91 2.04 -16.34
CA VAL A 583 -19.30 2.04 -14.93
C VAL A 583 -18.49 3.02 -14.10
N GLY A 584 -17.16 3.07 -14.31
CA GLY A 584 -16.27 3.99 -13.60
C GLY A 584 -16.64 5.46 -13.83
N SER A 585 -16.98 5.80 -15.09
CA SER A 585 -17.42 7.15 -15.44
C SER A 585 -18.77 7.51 -14.82
N TRP A 586 -19.71 6.56 -14.83
CA TRP A 586 -21.02 6.75 -14.23
C TRP A 586 -20.96 6.89 -12.71
N LEU A 587 -20.17 6.03 -12.02
CA LEU A 587 -19.95 6.10 -10.58
C LEU A 587 -19.26 7.39 -10.16
N ALA A 588 -18.22 7.81 -10.90
CA ALA A 588 -17.51 9.06 -10.65
C ALA A 588 -18.45 10.28 -10.75
N LYS A 589 -19.34 10.28 -11.74
CA LYS A 589 -20.35 11.34 -11.90
C LYS A 589 -21.39 11.34 -10.77
N LYS A 590 -21.82 10.15 -10.31
CA LYS A 590 -22.83 10.01 -9.27
C LYS A 590 -22.27 10.29 -7.86
N ARG A 591 -20.97 10.11 -7.63
CA ARG A 591 -20.30 10.25 -6.34
C ARG A 591 -18.99 11.04 -6.48
N PRO A 592 -19.04 12.33 -6.86
CA PRO A 592 -17.83 13.12 -7.17
C PRO A 592 -16.90 13.34 -5.97
N GLN A 593 -17.44 13.26 -4.75
CA GLN A 593 -16.66 13.46 -3.52
C GLN A 593 -16.09 12.14 -2.94
N ALA A 594 -16.40 10.99 -3.53
CA ALA A 594 -15.88 9.73 -3.05
C ALA A 594 -14.37 9.62 -3.34
N ALA A 595 -13.65 8.94 -2.46
CA ALA A 595 -12.25 8.61 -2.71
C ALA A 595 -12.14 7.84 -4.06
N PHE A 596 -11.15 8.16 -4.89
CA PHE A 596 -10.93 7.60 -6.23
C PHE A 596 -11.93 8.02 -7.33
N ALA A 597 -12.91 8.89 -7.08
CA ALA A 597 -13.87 9.30 -8.10
C ALA A 597 -13.20 9.88 -9.37
N GLY A 598 -12.13 10.67 -9.21
CA GLY A 598 -11.35 11.19 -10.33
C GLY A 598 -10.37 10.18 -10.95
N ALA A 599 -9.82 9.27 -10.14
CA ALA A 599 -8.81 8.31 -10.58
C ALA A 599 -9.41 7.11 -11.34
N LEU A 600 -10.58 6.63 -10.93
CA LEU A 600 -11.21 5.43 -11.48
C LEU A 600 -11.46 5.50 -13.00
N PRO A 601 -12.04 6.55 -13.59
CA PRO A 601 -12.21 6.64 -15.04
C PRO A 601 -10.88 6.72 -15.80
N VAL A 602 -9.88 7.39 -15.22
CA VAL A 602 -8.54 7.51 -15.83
C VAL A 602 -7.85 6.16 -15.85
N SER A 603 -7.85 5.45 -14.72
CA SER A 603 -7.22 4.13 -14.63
C SER A 603 -7.90 3.09 -15.49
N ALA A 604 -9.24 3.07 -15.50
CA ALA A 604 -10.01 2.16 -16.35
C ALA A 604 -9.72 2.37 -17.84
N ALA A 605 -9.43 3.60 -18.24
CA ALA A 605 -9.12 3.93 -19.63
C ALA A 605 -7.66 3.63 -20.03
N VAL A 606 -6.70 3.71 -19.08
CA VAL A 606 -5.27 3.48 -19.29
C VAL A 606 -4.89 1.99 -19.22
N MET A 607 -5.48 1.24 -18.28
CA MET A 607 -5.12 -0.15 -18.02
C MET A 607 -5.21 -1.09 -19.24
N PRO A 608 -6.20 -0.97 -20.14
CA PRO A 608 -6.23 -1.77 -21.36
C PRO A 608 -5.01 -1.59 -22.26
N PHE A 609 -4.45 -0.39 -22.32
CA PHE A 609 -3.23 -0.13 -23.09
C PHE A 609 -2.01 -0.83 -22.50
N VAL A 610 -1.94 -0.96 -21.18
CA VAL A 610 -0.86 -1.74 -20.52
C VAL A 610 -0.87 -3.18 -21.01
N LEU A 611 -2.05 -3.79 -21.12
CA LEU A 611 -2.20 -5.16 -21.63
C LEU A 611 -1.96 -5.25 -23.13
N LEU A 612 -2.34 -4.25 -23.92
CA LEU A 612 -2.00 -4.20 -25.34
C LEU A 612 -0.49 -4.11 -25.55
N ILE A 613 0.21 -3.29 -24.76
CA ILE A 613 1.67 -3.19 -24.79
C ILE A 613 2.29 -4.53 -24.36
N ALA A 614 1.80 -5.13 -23.29
CA ALA A 614 2.24 -6.45 -22.86
C ALA A 614 2.05 -7.53 -23.94
N ALA A 615 0.92 -7.45 -24.67
CA ALA A 615 0.67 -8.35 -25.79
C ALA A 615 1.66 -8.17 -26.94
N THR A 616 2.13 -6.96 -27.22
CA THR A 616 3.19 -6.76 -28.24
C THR A 616 4.52 -7.35 -27.82
N LEU A 617 4.78 -7.48 -26.53
CA LEU A 617 6.01 -8.08 -26.01
C LEU A 617 5.97 -9.62 -26.02
N HIS A 618 4.78 -10.21 -25.90
CA HIS A 618 4.59 -11.65 -25.83
C HIS A 618 4.20 -12.29 -27.16
N LEU A 619 3.31 -11.64 -27.92
CA LEU A 619 2.79 -12.13 -29.19
C LEU A 619 3.52 -11.48 -30.37
N LYS A 620 4.07 -12.27 -31.29
CA LYS A 620 4.64 -11.74 -32.52
C LYS A 620 3.50 -11.42 -33.52
N VAL A 621 3.04 -10.15 -33.48
CA VAL A 621 1.92 -9.69 -34.32
C VAL A 621 2.45 -8.97 -35.56
N ALA A 622 2.50 -9.64 -36.69
CA ALA A 622 2.95 -9.05 -37.94
C ALA A 622 2.00 -7.93 -38.45
N ASN A 623 0.68 -8.16 -38.38
CA ASN A 623 -0.31 -7.15 -38.76
C ASN A 623 -0.80 -6.38 -37.53
N PRO A 624 -0.46 -5.07 -37.37
CA PRO A 624 -0.86 -4.27 -36.21
C PRO A 624 -2.33 -3.86 -36.22
N SER A 625 -3.03 -3.97 -37.35
CA SER A 625 -4.35 -3.38 -37.54
C SER A 625 -5.40 -3.81 -36.51
N PRO A 626 -5.52 -5.07 -36.07
CA PRO A 626 -6.48 -5.45 -35.05
C PRO A 626 -6.20 -4.78 -33.69
N MET A 627 -4.92 -4.71 -33.30
CA MET A 627 -4.51 -4.07 -32.02
C MET A 627 -4.63 -2.56 -32.08
N PHE A 628 -4.16 -1.95 -33.18
CA PHE A 628 -4.23 -0.49 -33.36
C PHE A 628 -5.69 -0.03 -33.59
N GLY A 629 -6.54 -0.88 -34.20
CA GLY A 629 -7.96 -0.62 -34.32
C GLY A 629 -8.65 -0.55 -32.94
N LEU A 630 -8.37 -1.50 -32.05
CA LEU A 630 -8.86 -1.45 -30.66
C LEU A 630 -8.29 -0.24 -29.92
N ALA A 631 -7.00 0.05 -30.08
CA ALA A 631 -6.35 1.24 -29.49
C ALA A 631 -6.99 2.55 -29.98
N LEU A 632 -7.35 2.63 -31.27
CA LEU A 632 -8.07 3.78 -31.83
C LEU A 632 -9.44 3.96 -31.20
N LEU A 633 -10.21 2.87 -31.04
CA LEU A 633 -11.52 2.91 -30.34
C LEU A 633 -11.38 3.35 -28.89
N LEU A 634 -10.43 2.78 -28.15
CA LEU A 634 -10.16 3.19 -26.76
C LEU A 634 -9.70 4.65 -26.68
N THR A 635 -8.88 5.10 -27.60
CA THR A 635 -8.43 6.52 -27.68
C THR A 635 -9.60 7.43 -27.96
N ALA A 636 -10.44 7.12 -28.94
CA ALA A 636 -11.64 7.91 -29.26
C ALA A 636 -12.58 7.98 -28.03
N PHE A 637 -12.71 6.89 -27.31
CA PHE A 637 -13.49 6.83 -26.07
C PHE A 637 -12.89 7.71 -24.96
N MET A 638 -11.56 7.66 -24.76
CA MET A 638 -10.86 8.53 -23.79
C MET A 638 -11.02 10.03 -24.12
N LEU A 639 -10.87 10.41 -25.39
CA LEU A 639 -11.03 11.78 -25.85
C LEU A 639 -12.49 12.24 -25.70
N GLY A 640 -13.47 11.38 -26.03
CA GLY A 640 -14.88 11.61 -25.81
C GLY A 640 -15.22 11.78 -24.32
N LEU A 641 -14.68 10.91 -23.47
CA LEU A 641 -14.85 10.97 -22.04
C LEU A 641 -14.24 12.25 -21.45
N ALA A 642 -13.04 12.64 -21.88
CA ALA A 642 -12.40 13.90 -21.49
C ALA A 642 -13.30 15.11 -21.79
N ARG A 643 -14.03 15.06 -22.92
CA ARG A 643 -14.99 16.11 -23.30
C ARG A 643 -16.23 16.14 -22.41
N VAL A 644 -16.79 14.97 -22.09
CA VAL A 644 -18.06 14.85 -21.35
C VAL A 644 -17.85 15.09 -19.85
N SER A 645 -16.82 14.46 -19.28
CA SER A 645 -16.51 14.52 -17.84
C SER A 645 -15.73 15.79 -17.43
N GLY A 646 -15.07 16.45 -18.41
CA GLY A 646 -14.18 17.58 -18.13
C GLY A 646 -12.80 17.18 -17.59
N ILE A 647 -12.48 15.89 -17.49
CA ILE A 647 -11.19 15.35 -17.01
C ILE A 647 -10.14 15.45 -18.13
N THR A 648 -9.50 16.60 -18.23
CA THR A 648 -8.54 16.89 -19.32
C THR A 648 -7.26 16.07 -19.28
N GLN A 649 -6.93 15.46 -18.13
CA GLN A 649 -5.76 14.55 -17.98
C GLN A 649 -5.87 13.28 -18.85
N LEU A 650 -7.08 12.91 -19.28
CA LEU A 650 -7.28 11.76 -20.19
C LEU A 650 -6.63 11.98 -21.56
N VAL A 651 -6.48 13.22 -22.03
CA VAL A 651 -5.90 13.51 -23.34
C VAL A 651 -4.40 13.19 -23.40
N PRO A 652 -3.54 13.72 -22.49
CA PRO A 652 -2.14 13.35 -22.46
C PRO A 652 -1.92 11.87 -22.08
N ALA A 653 -2.80 11.28 -21.24
CA ALA A 653 -2.74 9.85 -20.91
C ALA A 653 -2.99 9.00 -22.17
N ALA A 654 -4.00 9.32 -22.98
CA ALA A 654 -4.27 8.64 -24.24
C ALA A 654 -3.10 8.74 -25.21
N LEU A 655 -2.50 9.92 -25.35
CA LEU A 655 -1.32 10.11 -26.20
C LEU A 655 -0.15 9.23 -25.71
N GLY A 656 0.15 9.23 -24.42
CA GLY A 656 1.21 8.41 -23.83
C GLY A 656 1.00 6.91 -24.04
N CYS A 657 -0.22 6.43 -23.86
CA CYS A 657 -0.60 5.04 -24.08
C CYS A 657 -0.43 4.61 -25.55
N VAL A 658 -0.91 5.43 -26.49
CA VAL A 658 -0.79 5.12 -27.94
C VAL A 658 0.68 5.14 -28.37
N LEU A 659 1.46 6.12 -27.91
CA LEU A 659 2.89 6.16 -28.19
C LEU A 659 3.62 4.94 -27.63
N ALA A 660 3.37 4.57 -26.39
CA ALA A 660 3.99 3.40 -25.79
C ALA A 660 3.63 2.12 -26.55
N LEU A 661 2.37 1.94 -26.97
CA LEU A 661 1.91 0.81 -27.75
C LEU A 661 2.58 0.77 -29.13
N THR A 662 2.59 1.88 -29.85
CA THR A 662 3.17 1.95 -31.20
C THR A 662 4.68 1.75 -31.18
N TRP A 663 5.39 2.30 -30.18
CA TRP A 663 6.82 2.06 -29.97
C TRP A 663 7.12 0.61 -29.60
N SER A 664 6.34 0.00 -28.73
CA SER A 664 6.49 -1.39 -28.32
C SER A 664 6.31 -2.34 -29.50
N TRP A 665 5.24 -2.14 -30.29
CA TRP A 665 4.99 -2.95 -31.50
C TRP A 665 6.11 -2.73 -32.52
N HIS A 666 6.52 -1.51 -32.78
CA HIS A 666 7.59 -1.18 -33.73
C HIS A 666 8.91 -1.87 -33.36
N ALA A 667 9.25 -1.88 -32.07
CA ALA A 667 10.48 -2.49 -31.58
C ALA A 667 10.53 -4.03 -31.74
N GLN A 668 9.36 -4.69 -31.71
CA GLN A 668 9.26 -6.16 -31.69
C GLN A 668 8.88 -6.78 -33.02
N SER A 669 8.06 -6.10 -33.84
CA SER A 669 7.35 -6.71 -34.96
C SER A 669 7.42 -5.91 -36.26
N PHE A 670 8.13 -4.77 -36.26
CA PHE A 670 8.27 -3.96 -37.47
C PHE A 670 9.10 -4.70 -38.52
N ASP A 671 8.56 -4.77 -39.75
CA ASP A 671 9.23 -5.31 -40.94
C ASP A 671 9.40 -4.22 -41.99
N ALA A 672 10.63 -4.06 -42.46
CA ALA A 672 10.98 -3.06 -43.46
C ALA A 672 10.42 -3.36 -44.87
N GLU A 673 10.01 -4.62 -45.18
CA GLU A 673 9.40 -5.00 -46.44
C GLU A 673 7.97 -4.46 -46.58
N SER A 674 7.27 -4.18 -45.45
CA SER A 674 5.89 -3.68 -45.48
C SER A 674 5.71 -2.38 -44.71
N PRO A 675 6.38 -1.26 -45.09
CA PRO A 675 6.43 -0.03 -44.28
C PRO A 675 5.15 0.80 -44.30
N LEU A 676 4.32 0.65 -45.36
CA LEU A 676 3.17 1.54 -45.59
C LEU A 676 2.08 1.38 -44.54
N LEU A 677 1.78 0.17 -44.11
CA LEU A 677 0.71 -0.09 -43.13
C LEU A 677 1.00 0.52 -41.75
N PRO A 678 2.19 0.31 -41.13
CA PRO A 678 2.55 1.03 -39.90
C PRO A 678 2.58 2.55 -40.06
N LEU A 679 3.11 3.05 -41.17
CA LEU A 679 3.19 4.48 -41.46
C LEU A 679 1.81 5.15 -41.46
N VAL A 680 0.81 4.52 -42.09
CA VAL A 680 -0.58 5.00 -42.12
C VAL A 680 -1.14 5.06 -40.70
N TRP A 681 -0.90 4.06 -39.87
CA TRP A 681 -1.36 4.06 -38.47
C TRP A 681 -0.69 5.16 -37.66
N TYR A 682 0.63 5.35 -37.77
CA TYR A 682 1.35 6.40 -37.03
C TYR A 682 0.90 7.79 -37.43
N LEU A 683 0.76 8.05 -38.72
CA LEU A 683 0.26 9.33 -39.23
C LEU A 683 -1.23 9.55 -38.87
N GLY A 684 -2.04 8.47 -38.88
CA GLY A 684 -3.44 8.50 -38.45
C GLY A 684 -3.60 8.91 -36.97
N PHE A 685 -2.84 8.29 -36.08
CA PHE A 685 -2.81 8.69 -34.66
C PHE A 685 -2.28 10.11 -34.46
N TYR A 686 -1.21 10.47 -35.16
CA TYR A 686 -0.67 11.84 -35.14
C TYR A 686 -1.73 12.86 -35.56
N ALA A 687 -2.45 12.61 -36.65
CA ALA A 687 -3.52 13.47 -37.12
C ALA A 687 -4.67 13.56 -36.10
N LEU A 688 -5.08 12.44 -35.49
CA LEU A 688 -6.12 12.42 -34.46
C LEU A 688 -5.79 13.36 -33.30
N PHE A 689 -4.59 13.23 -32.71
CA PHE A 689 -4.20 14.08 -31.57
C PHE A 689 -3.96 15.54 -31.96
N THR A 690 -3.43 15.78 -33.17
CA THR A 690 -3.18 17.14 -33.68
C THR A 690 -4.49 17.89 -33.94
N LEU A 691 -5.50 17.23 -34.53
CA LEU A 691 -6.78 17.81 -34.87
C LEU A 691 -7.79 17.87 -33.69
N HIS A 692 -7.59 17.05 -32.66
CA HIS A 692 -8.51 16.94 -31.52
C HIS A 692 -8.92 18.30 -30.90
N PRO A 693 -7.99 19.22 -30.54
CA PRO A 693 -8.38 20.50 -29.93
C PRO A 693 -9.12 21.42 -30.91
N LEU A 694 -8.93 21.26 -32.23
CA LEU A 694 -9.66 22.02 -33.24
C LEU A 694 -11.11 21.54 -33.36
N LEU A 695 -11.31 20.20 -33.40
CA LEU A 695 -12.64 19.57 -33.48
C LEU A 695 -13.54 19.96 -32.29
N PHE A 696 -12.96 20.27 -31.14
CA PHE A 696 -13.70 20.59 -29.91
C PHE A 696 -13.34 21.99 -29.36
N HIS A 697 -12.95 22.92 -30.25
CA HIS A 697 -12.44 24.25 -29.92
C HIS A 697 -13.31 25.01 -28.91
N ALA A 698 -14.64 25.06 -29.12
CA ALA A 698 -15.56 25.84 -28.29
C ALA A 698 -15.54 25.48 -26.79
N LYS A 699 -15.21 24.23 -26.43
CA LYS A 699 -15.14 23.75 -25.05
C LYS A 699 -13.72 23.61 -24.48
N GLN A 700 -12.72 23.69 -25.34
CA GLN A 700 -11.31 23.43 -24.96
C GLN A 700 -10.40 24.66 -25.11
N ALA A 701 -10.90 25.77 -25.66
CA ALA A 701 -10.08 26.97 -25.91
C ALA A 701 -9.33 27.47 -24.66
N GLU A 702 -9.93 27.40 -23.48
CA GLU A 702 -9.35 27.84 -22.21
C GLU A 702 -8.55 26.76 -21.47
N ARG A 703 -8.55 25.52 -21.99
CA ARG A 703 -7.88 24.40 -21.34
C ARG A 703 -6.48 24.18 -21.90
N LYS A 704 -5.49 23.98 -21.03
CA LYS A 704 -4.07 23.85 -21.44
C LYS A 704 -3.73 22.47 -22.00
N LEU A 705 -4.14 21.37 -21.30
CA LEU A 705 -3.68 20.01 -21.57
C LEU A 705 -4.01 19.47 -22.99
N PRO A 706 -5.20 19.69 -23.57
CA PRO A 706 -5.48 19.21 -24.94
C PRO A 706 -4.55 19.80 -25.99
N TRP A 707 -4.22 21.10 -25.85
CA TRP A 707 -3.33 21.79 -26.79
C TRP A 707 -1.87 21.38 -26.60
N ILE A 708 -1.44 21.17 -25.34
CA ILE A 708 -0.12 20.61 -25.05
C ILE A 708 0.03 19.23 -25.67
N SER A 709 -0.98 18.36 -25.50
CA SER A 709 -0.96 17.00 -26.06
C SER A 709 -0.92 17.00 -27.59
N SER A 710 -1.64 17.93 -28.23
CA SER A 710 -1.59 18.11 -29.68
C SER A 710 -0.19 18.52 -30.17
N ALA A 711 0.46 19.44 -29.50
CA ALA A 711 1.82 19.84 -29.82
C ALA A 711 2.83 18.70 -29.57
N ALA A 712 2.71 18.01 -28.43
CA ALA A 712 3.60 16.91 -28.04
C ALA A 712 3.46 15.66 -28.91
N ALA A 713 2.29 15.46 -29.58
CA ALA A 713 2.08 14.33 -30.47
C ALA A 713 3.10 14.30 -31.62
N GLY A 714 3.46 15.48 -32.18
CA GLY A 714 4.50 15.57 -33.20
C GLY A 714 5.85 15.02 -32.73
N LEU A 715 6.26 15.36 -31.49
CA LEU A 715 7.52 14.88 -30.90
C LEU A 715 7.53 13.35 -30.73
N GLY A 716 6.41 12.78 -30.27
CA GLY A 716 6.30 11.34 -30.01
C GLY A 716 6.26 10.50 -31.28
N PHE A 717 5.49 10.89 -32.29
CA PHE A 717 5.35 10.14 -33.54
C PHE A 717 6.47 10.39 -34.53
N PHE A 718 7.18 11.52 -34.47
CA PHE A 718 8.30 11.80 -35.34
C PHE A 718 9.35 10.67 -35.33
N GLY A 719 9.75 10.21 -34.16
CA GLY A 719 10.77 9.17 -34.02
C GLY A 719 10.36 7.85 -34.70
N LEU A 720 9.08 7.46 -34.60
CA LEU A 720 8.55 6.25 -35.28
C LEU A 720 8.54 6.41 -36.78
N VAL A 721 8.00 7.53 -37.27
CA VAL A 721 7.94 7.83 -38.71
C VAL A 721 9.35 7.95 -39.28
N PHE A 722 10.26 8.61 -38.57
CA PHE A 722 11.65 8.74 -38.98
C PHE A 722 12.34 7.39 -39.14
N ARG A 723 12.17 6.45 -38.16
CA ARG A 723 12.74 5.10 -38.28
C ARG A 723 12.18 4.33 -39.44
N VAL A 724 10.86 4.37 -39.68
CA VAL A 724 10.22 3.70 -40.81
C VAL A 724 10.76 4.25 -42.12
N VAL A 725 10.80 5.59 -42.27
CA VAL A 725 11.24 6.23 -43.52
C VAL A 725 12.72 5.98 -43.77
N THR A 726 13.57 6.02 -42.72
CA THR A 726 15.01 5.76 -42.88
C THR A 726 15.30 4.31 -43.28
N LEU A 727 14.53 3.34 -42.79
CA LEU A 727 14.71 1.93 -43.13
C LEU A 727 14.14 1.58 -44.52
N ALA A 728 12.98 2.18 -44.86
CA ALA A 728 12.30 1.89 -46.13
C ALA A 728 12.87 2.67 -47.34
N TRP A 729 13.37 3.88 -47.12
CA TRP A 729 13.88 4.79 -48.16
C TRP A 729 15.20 5.46 -47.74
N PRO A 730 16.31 4.70 -47.62
CA PRO A 730 17.58 5.19 -47.08
C PRO A 730 18.23 6.34 -47.87
N ASN A 731 17.90 6.48 -49.18
CA ASN A 731 18.47 7.50 -50.08
C ASN A 731 17.63 8.78 -50.20
N GLY A 732 16.60 8.93 -49.36
CA GLY A 732 15.73 10.11 -49.39
C GLY A 732 16.37 11.35 -48.79
N ALA A 733 15.85 12.53 -49.12
CA ALA A 733 16.22 13.80 -48.46
C ALA A 733 15.59 13.86 -47.03
N MET A 734 16.25 13.22 -46.07
CA MET A 734 15.72 13.00 -44.69
C MET A 734 15.38 14.29 -43.97
N GLY A 735 16.03 15.39 -44.31
CA GLY A 735 15.72 16.74 -43.74
C GLY A 735 14.33 17.26 -44.08
N LEU A 736 13.67 16.76 -45.11
CA LEU A 736 12.29 17.14 -45.46
C LEU A 736 11.29 16.58 -44.42
N LEU A 737 11.61 15.51 -43.72
CA LEU A 737 10.70 14.93 -42.71
C LEU A 737 10.47 15.82 -41.49
N PRO A 738 11.52 16.31 -40.79
CA PRO A 738 11.32 17.31 -39.73
C PRO A 738 10.63 18.56 -40.24
N LEU A 739 10.95 19.01 -41.46
CA LEU A 739 10.26 20.18 -42.05
C LEU A 739 8.75 19.92 -42.19
N GLY A 740 8.33 18.74 -42.66
CA GLY A 740 6.94 18.31 -42.73
C GLY A 740 6.25 18.31 -41.38
N PHE A 741 6.96 17.84 -40.33
CA PHE A 741 6.44 17.84 -38.94
C PHE A 741 6.41 19.25 -38.29
N ALA A 742 7.15 20.24 -38.81
CA ALA A 742 7.08 21.65 -38.38
C ALA A 742 5.80 22.35 -38.85
N VAL A 743 5.22 21.93 -39.97
CA VAL A 743 4.05 22.60 -40.59
C VAL A 743 2.81 22.57 -39.69
N PRO A 744 2.31 21.46 -39.14
CA PRO A 744 1.12 21.45 -38.31
C PRO A 744 1.21 22.34 -37.06
N PRO A 745 2.29 22.32 -36.25
CA PRO A 745 2.39 23.24 -35.11
C PRO A 745 2.50 24.70 -35.53
N LEU A 746 3.10 25.05 -36.70
CA LEU A 746 3.08 26.40 -37.22
C LEU A 746 1.67 26.86 -37.62
N LEU A 747 0.91 26.01 -38.30
CA LEU A 747 -0.48 26.33 -38.63
C LEU A 747 -1.34 26.50 -37.37
N LEU A 748 -1.16 25.66 -36.36
CA LEU A 748 -1.86 25.75 -35.07
C LEU A 748 -1.43 26.99 -34.27
N LEU A 749 -0.14 27.39 -34.35
CA LEU A 749 0.35 28.63 -33.76
C LEU A 749 -0.37 29.83 -34.36
N VAL A 750 -0.45 29.90 -35.68
CA VAL A 750 -1.16 30.97 -36.41
C VAL A 750 -2.65 30.96 -36.08
N PHE A 751 -3.26 29.77 -35.98
CA PHE A 751 -4.65 29.63 -35.56
C PHE A 751 -4.90 30.20 -34.16
N VAL A 752 -4.08 29.84 -33.16
CA VAL A 752 -4.19 30.37 -31.79
C VAL A 752 -3.97 31.88 -31.75
N LEU A 753 -3.01 32.39 -32.51
CA LEU A 753 -2.77 33.83 -32.60
C LEU A 753 -3.99 34.60 -33.11
N LYS A 754 -4.70 34.05 -34.10
CA LYS A 754 -5.88 34.68 -34.73
C LYS A 754 -7.17 34.52 -33.96
N THR A 755 -7.38 33.37 -33.28
CA THR A 755 -8.68 33.01 -32.70
C THR A 755 -8.76 33.20 -31.18
N HIS A 756 -7.64 33.07 -30.45
CA HIS A 756 -7.65 33.22 -29.00
C HIS A 756 -7.32 34.63 -28.55
N THR A 757 -8.19 35.25 -27.75
CA THR A 757 -8.00 36.57 -27.21
C THR A 757 -6.84 36.64 -26.19
N PRO A 758 -6.19 37.80 -25.98
CA PRO A 758 -5.14 37.95 -24.97
C PRO A 758 -5.57 37.65 -23.55
N GLN A 759 -6.87 37.74 -23.24
CA GLN A 759 -7.43 37.46 -21.93
C GLN A 759 -7.55 35.94 -21.64
N ASN A 760 -7.41 35.07 -22.66
CA ASN A 760 -7.49 33.62 -22.44
C ASN A 760 -6.28 33.12 -21.59
N PRO A 761 -6.50 32.53 -20.41
CA PRO A 761 -5.44 32.11 -19.50
C PRO A 761 -4.57 30.95 -20.05
N ALA A 762 -5.04 30.25 -21.07
CA ALA A 762 -4.31 29.14 -21.70
C ALA A 762 -3.47 29.59 -22.90
N ARG A 763 -3.74 30.81 -23.47
CA ARG A 763 -3.13 31.29 -24.72
C ARG A 763 -1.61 31.30 -24.68
N LEU A 764 -1.03 31.81 -23.60
CA LEU A 764 0.43 31.88 -23.46
C LEU A 764 1.07 30.49 -23.52
N THR A 765 0.47 29.50 -22.80
CA THR A 765 0.93 28.13 -22.81
C THR A 765 0.80 27.50 -24.21
N GLN A 766 -0.30 27.74 -24.91
CA GLN A 766 -0.54 27.22 -26.25
C GLN A 766 0.50 27.75 -27.25
N LEU A 767 0.74 29.07 -27.24
CA LEU A 767 1.75 29.70 -28.09
C LEU A 767 3.16 29.20 -27.78
N ALA A 768 3.49 29.02 -26.50
CA ALA A 768 4.79 28.51 -26.08
C ALA A 768 5.04 27.09 -26.59
N TRP A 769 4.05 26.19 -26.46
CA TRP A 769 4.18 24.78 -26.90
C TRP A 769 4.27 24.68 -28.43
N TYR A 770 3.37 25.34 -29.19
CA TYR A 770 3.41 25.26 -30.65
C TYR A 770 4.64 25.94 -31.23
N GLY A 771 5.03 27.11 -30.68
CA GLY A 771 6.25 27.81 -31.09
C GLY A 771 7.51 27.00 -30.78
N GLY A 772 7.58 26.39 -29.58
CA GLY A 772 8.70 25.56 -29.20
C GLY A 772 8.83 24.30 -30.04
N VAL A 773 7.72 23.59 -30.30
CA VAL A 773 7.73 22.35 -31.12
C VAL A 773 8.03 22.67 -32.59
N ALA A 774 7.49 23.76 -33.13
CA ALA A 774 7.82 24.17 -34.50
C ALA A 774 9.31 24.49 -34.63
N LEU A 775 9.87 25.25 -33.67
CA LEU A 775 11.30 25.58 -33.66
C LEU A 775 12.15 24.30 -33.53
N PHE A 776 11.75 23.37 -32.66
CA PHE A 776 12.42 22.08 -32.54
C PHE A 776 12.53 21.37 -33.89
N PHE A 777 11.43 21.25 -34.63
CA PHE A 777 11.48 20.55 -35.91
C PHE A 777 12.26 21.32 -36.99
N ILE A 778 12.22 22.65 -36.98
CA ILE A 778 13.03 23.48 -37.91
C ILE A 778 14.53 23.30 -37.62
N THR A 779 14.93 23.32 -36.36
CA THR A 779 16.34 23.10 -35.98
C THR A 779 16.79 21.66 -36.18
N LEU A 780 15.86 20.68 -36.08
CA LEU A 780 16.15 19.26 -36.30
C LEU A 780 16.46 18.95 -37.79
N VAL A 781 16.10 19.79 -38.73
CA VAL A 781 16.46 19.62 -40.15
C VAL A 781 17.98 19.46 -40.31
N PHE A 782 18.75 20.29 -39.61
CA PHE A 782 20.22 20.32 -39.77
C PHE A 782 20.88 19.03 -39.28
N PRO A 783 20.65 18.49 -38.06
CA PRO A 783 21.29 17.26 -37.59
C PRO A 783 20.76 16.00 -38.28
N VAL A 784 19.57 16.06 -38.90
CA VAL A 784 19.03 14.93 -39.67
C VAL A 784 19.61 14.85 -41.05
N GLN A 785 19.88 15.99 -41.68
CA GLN A 785 20.45 16.07 -43.04
C GLN A 785 21.98 15.93 -43.04
N PHE A 786 22.63 16.30 -41.93
CA PHE A 786 24.08 16.31 -41.78
C PHE A 786 24.53 15.22 -40.79
N GLU A 787 25.83 14.91 -40.74
CA GLU A 787 26.36 13.82 -39.93
C GLU A 787 26.13 13.97 -38.40
N ARG A 788 26.31 12.84 -37.65
CA ARG A 788 26.05 12.71 -36.19
C ARG A 788 26.67 13.82 -35.31
N GLN A 789 27.74 14.45 -35.76
CA GLN A 789 28.45 15.53 -35.06
C GLN A 789 27.59 16.77 -34.86
N TRP A 790 26.68 17.07 -35.79
CA TRP A 790 25.82 18.27 -35.78
C TRP A 790 24.63 18.20 -34.80
N ILE A 791 24.31 17.01 -34.32
CA ILE A 791 23.19 16.79 -33.35
C ILE A 791 23.43 17.61 -32.07
N THR A 792 24.64 17.59 -31.54
CA THR A 792 24.99 18.26 -30.28
C THR A 792 24.92 19.78 -30.45
N LEU A 793 25.42 20.26 -31.57
CA LEU A 793 25.35 21.68 -31.91
C LEU A 793 23.90 22.12 -32.13
N GLY A 794 23.08 21.29 -32.79
CA GLY A 794 21.63 21.56 -32.94
C GLY A 794 20.94 21.70 -31.59
N TRP A 795 21.18 20.78 -30.63
CA TRP A 795 20.62 20.89 -29.29
C TRP A 795 21.09 22.13 -28.53
N ALA A 796 22.37 22.50 -28.66
CA ALA A 796 22.90 23.70 -28.01
C ALA A 796 22.28 24.99 -28.58
N LEU A 797 22.18 25.09 -29.89
CA LEU A 797 21.58 26.25 -30.57
C LEU A 797 20.08 26.36 -30.28
N GLU A 798 19.36 25.26 -30.33
CA GLU A 798 17.94 25.17 -29.98
C GLU A 798 17.71 25.56 -28.52
N GLY A 799 18.51 25.03 -27.60
CA GLY A 799 18.44 25.37 -26.19
C GLY A 799 18.60 26.88 -25.95
N ALA A 800 19.59 27.50 -26.61
CA ALA A 800 19.79 28.93 -26.56
C ALA A 800 18.63 29.71 -27.20
N ALA A 801 18.08 29.24 -28.34
CA ALA A 801 16.94 29.86 -29.02
C ALA A 801 15.66 29.79 -28.20
N LEU A 802 15.40 28.68 -27.46
CA LEU A 802 14.28 28.55 -26.51
C LEU A 802 14.43 29.49 -25.32
N CYS A 803 15.64 29.70 -24.82
CA CYS A 803 15.92 30.70 -23.77
C CYS A 803 15.71 32.13 -24.30
N TRP A 804 16.03 32.40 -25.57
CA TRP A 804 15.71 33.65 -26.21
C TRP A 804 14.21 33.87 -26.42
N LEU A 805 13.50 32.82 -26.86
CA LEU A 805 12.05 32.82 -27.04
C LEU A 805 11.31 33.06 -25.71
N PHE A 806 11.83 32.54 -24.59
CA PHE A 806 11.31 32.83 -23.26
C PHE A 806 11.24 34.32 -22.93
N ARG A 807 12.17 35.13 -23.42
CA ARG A 807 12.11 36.59 -23.24
C ARG A 807 10.91 37.23 -23.95
N ARG A 808 10.43 36.61 -25.04
CA ARG A 808 9.28 37.10 -25.84
C ARG A 808 7.96 36.50 -25.33
N VAL A 809 7.99 35.26 -24.91
CA VAL A 809 6.83 34.49 -24.43
C VAL A 809 7.23 33.86 -23.08
N PRO A 810 7.00 34.58 -21.94
CA PRO A 810 7.48 34.13 -20.62
C PRO A 810 6.68 32.92 -20.11
N HIS A 811 7.02 31.75 -20.59
CA HIS A 811 6.44 30.46 -20.19
C HIS A 811 7.52 29.50 -19.72
N ASP A 812 7.41 29.04 -18.48
CA ASP A 812 8.43 28.18 -17.81
C ASP A 812 8.83 26.95 -18.62
N GLY A 813 7.91 26.35 -19.37
CA GLY A 813 8.19 25.24 -20.25
C GLY A 813 9.31 25.50 -21.27
N LEU A 814 9.31 26.70 -21.91
CA LEU A 814 10.35 27.06 -22.88
C LEU A 814 11.73 27.15 -22.22
N ARG A 815 11.78 27.79 -21.05
CA ARG A 815 13.00 27.95 -20.26
C ARG A 815 13.55 26.59 -19.80
N LEU A 816 12.67 25.69 -19.31
CA LEU A 816 13.09 24.37 -18.84
C LEU A 816 13.52 23.44 -19.96
N THR A 817 12.80 23.43 -21.08
CA THR A 817 13.22 22.65 -22.26
C THR A 817 14.54 23.14 -22.81
N GLY A 818 14.72 24.46 -22.91
CA GLY A 818 15.98 25.06 -23.31
C GLY A 818 17.13 24.68 -22.37
N ALA A 819 16.90 24.74 -21.08
CA ALA A 819 17.87 24.27 -20.08
C ALA A 819 18.20 22.77 -20.23
N GLY A 820 17.19 21.93 -20.43
CA GLY A 820 17.37 20.49 -20.63
C GLY A 820 18.25 20.17 -21.85
N LEU A 821 18.00 20.83 -22.98
CA LEU A 821 18.80 20.67 -24.21
C LEU A 821 20.25 21.14 -24.05
N LEU A 822 20.47 22.27 -23.40
CA LEU A 822 21.81 22.76 -23.11
C LEU A 822 22.60 21.83 -22.17
N ILE A 823 21.95 21.29 -21.15
CA ILE A 823 22.54 20.29 -20.26
C ILE A 823 22.82 18.98 -21.05
N ALA A 824 21.89 18.53 -21.89
CA ALA A 824 22.08 17.31 -22.70
C ALA A 824 23.26 17.47 -23.67
N ALA A 825 23.41 18.64 -24.29
CA ALA A 825 24.54 18.97 -25.17
C ALA A 825 25.86 18.94 -24.40
N PHE A 826 25.88 19.50 -23.19
CA PHE A 826 27.05 19.46 -22.29
C PHE A 826 27.41 18.02 -21.92
N VAL A 827 26.42 17.22 -21.42
CA VAL A 827 26.62 15.84 -21.00
C VAL A 827 27.17 15.00 -22.18
N ARG A 828 26.61 15.19 -23.37
CA ARG A 828 27.07 14.47 -24.57
C ARG A 828 28.53 14.78 -24.92
N LEU A 829 28.96 16.06 -24.81
CA LEU A 829 30.34 16.45 -25.14
C LEU A 829 31.32 16.15 -23.99
N ALA A 830 30.90 16.36 -22.74
CA ALA A 830 31.82 16.26 -21.61
C ALA A 830 31.96 14.84 -21.03
N LEU A 831 30.88 14.04 -21.08
CA LEU A 831 30.82 12.73 -20.40
C LEU A 831 30.73 11.53 -21.34
N ASN A 832 30.50 11.71 -22.63
CA ASN A 832 30.47 10.60 -23.56
C ASN A 832 31.89 10.24 -24.02
N LEU A 833 32.50 9.28 -23.35
CA LEU A 833 33.84 8.78 -23.64
C LEU A 833 33.98 8.20 -25.05
N ASP A 834 32.90 7.67 -25.64
CA ASP A 834 32.91 7.11 -27.00
C ASP A 834 33.09 8.18 -28.08
N LEU A 835 32.78 9.44 -27.82
CA LEU A 835 33.03 10.56 -28.74
C LEU A 835 34.54 10.87 -28.83
N TRP A 836 35.29 10.56 -27.78
CA TRP A 836 36.73 10.81 -27.69
C TRP A 836 37.55 9.56 -27.99
N ALA A 837 36.93 8.36 -27.78
CA ALA A 837 37.59 7.10 -28.07
C ALA A 837 37.79 6.91 -29.59
N GLY A 838 39.04 6.73 -30.00
CA GLY A 838 39.37 6.48 -31.41
C GLY A 838 39.48 7.74 -32.29
N GLN A 839 39.42 8.94 -31.73
CA GLN A 839 39.72 10.17 -32.48
C GLN A 839 41.21 10.19 -32.84
N VAL A 840 41.50 10.12 -34.14
CA VAL A 840 42.85 10.28 -34.68
C VAL A 840 43.06 11.76 -34.98
N ARG A 841 44.26 12.24 -34.71
CA ARG A 841 44.63 13.61 -35.05
C ARG A 841 44.46 13.85 -36.55
N GLY A 842 43.80 15.00 -36.90
CA GLY A 842 43.66 15.46 -38.28
C GLY A 842 44.98 16.04 -38.83
N ASP A 843 44.99 16.32 -40.13
CA ASP A 843 46.18 16.86 -40.85
C ASP A 843 46.61 18.24 -40.30
N THR A 844 45.73 18.99 -39.73
CA THR A 844 45.98 20.33 -39.14
C THR A 844 45.69 20.35 -37.66
N ALA A 845 46.71 20.69 -36.83
CA ALA A 845 46.53 20.94 -35.42
C ALA A 845 45.66 22.15 -35.20
N LEU A 846 44.81 22.15 -34.15
CA LEU A 846 43.93 23.24 -33.75
C LEU A 846 42.71 23.49 -34.67
N MET A 847 42.61 22.92 -35.86
CA MET A 847 41.47 23.08 -36.77
C MET A 847 40.71 21.73 -36.89
N ASN A 848 40.11 21.33 -35.81
CA ASN A 848 39.42 20.06 -35.68
C ASN A 848 37.94 20.25 -35.30
N TRP A 849 37.13 19.18 -35.44
CA TRP A 849 35.72 19.24 -35.09
C TRP A 849 35.46 19.51 -33.59
N PRO A 850 36.27 19.03 -32.62
CA PRO A 850 36.12 19.38 -31.22
C PRO A 850 36.23 20.88 -30.93
N LEU A 851 37.10 21.58 -31.67
CA LEU A 851 37.20 23.05 -31.58
C LEU A 851 35.82 23.70 -31.80
N TYR A 852 35.15 23.42 -32.93
CA TYR A 852 33.84 24.05 -33.18
C TYR A 852 32.74 23.48 -32.27
N ALA A 853 32.73 22.20 -31.97
CA ALA A 853 31.67 21.58 -31.16
C ALA A 853 31.70 22.14 -29.74
N LEU A 854 32.89 22.19 -29.10
CA LEU A 854 33.04 22.66 -27.74
C LEU A 854 32.87 24.19 -27.65
N SER A 855 33.48 24.93 -28.59
CA SER A 855 33.40 26.41 -28.59
C SER A 855 31.98 26.92 -28.88
N LEU A 856 31.29 26.38 -29.91
CA LEU A 856 29.93 26.80 -30.26
C LEU A 856 28.91 26.41 -29.18
N THR A 857 29.09 25.21 -28.59
CA THR A 857 28.24 24.80 -27.45
C THR A 857 28.49 25.66 -26.22
N ALA A 858 29.73 26.04 -25.91
CA ALA A 858 30.05 26.99 -24.84
C ALA A 858 29.46 28.37 -25.11
N LEU A 859 29.54 28.85 -26.35
CA LEU A 859 28.89 30.10 -26.77
C LEU A 859 27.36 30.05 -26.60
N ALA A 860 26.73 28.95 -26.98
CA ALA A 860 25.29 28.74 -26.76
C ALA A 860 24.91 28.77 -25.26
N GLN A 861 25.75 28.19 -24.36
CA GLN A 861 25.58 28.28 -22.93
C GLN A 861 25.66 29.73 -22.44
N PHE A 862 26.67 30.46 -22.89
CA PHE A 862 26.85 31.88 -22.52
C PHE A 862 25.71 32.76 -23.08
N ALA A 863 25.25 32.49 -24.30
CA ALA A 863 24.09 33.19 -24.88
C ALA A 863 22.82 32.93 -24.07
N ALA A 864 22.56 31.67 -23.65
CA ALA A 864 21.43 31.35 -22.80
C ALA A 864 21.53 32.05 -21.42
N ALA A 865 22.72 32.10 -20.82
CA ALA A 865 22.97 32.84 -19.60
C ALA A 865 22.75 34.35 -19.76
N TRP A 866 23.04 34.90 -20.95
CA TRP A 866 22.77 36.29 -21.28
C TRP A 866 21.28 36.56 -21.52
N PHE A 867 20.55 35.64 -22.13
CA PHE A 867 19.09 35.75 -22.32
C PHE A 867 18.34 35.63 -21.00
N LEU A 868 18.80 34.83 -20.05
CA LEU A 868 18.18 34.62 -18.73
C LEU A 868 18.81 35.57 -17.68
N GLN A 869 18.71 36.90 -17.89
CA GLN A 869 19.12 37.86 -16.86
C GLN A 869 18.09 37.99 -15.73
N PRO A 870 18.48 38.46 -14.54
CA PRO A 870 17.52 38.71 -13.45
C PRO A 870 16.36 39.64 -13.90
N PRO A 871 15.11 39.37 -13.47
CA PRO A 871 14.63 38.33 -12.57
C PRO A 871 14.32 36.98 -13.25
N ALA A 872 14.63 36.83 -14.55
CA ALA A 872 14.30 35.64 -15.34
C ALA A 872 15.23 34.43 -15.06
N ASP A 873 16.33 34.63 -14.36
CA ASP A 873 17.38 33.66 -14.09
C ASP A 873 17.04 32.61 -13.01
N LYS A 874 16.04 32.90 -12.17
CA LYS A 874 15.66 32.02 -11.06
C LYS A 874 14.45 31.15 -11.43
N TRP A 875 14.61 29.81 -11.27
CA TRP A 875 13.51 28.87 -11.33
C TRP A 875 13.45 28.11 -10.02
N ARG A 876 12.42 28.39 -9.20
CA ARG A 876 12.37 27.94 -7.79
C ARG A 876 13.63 28.41 -7.05
N GLU A 877 14.43 27.46 -6.55
CA GLU A 877 15.68 27.73 -5.82
C GLU A 877 16.95 27.65 -6.71
N VAL A 878 16.81 27.32 -8.02
CA VAL A 878 17.93 27.07 -8.93
C VAL A 878 18.21 28.31 -9.79
N TYR A 879 19.45 28.78 -9.77
CA TYR A 879 19.94 29.87 -10.62
C TYR A 879 20.45 29.31 -11.95
N LEU A 880 19.59 29.25 -12.98
CA LEU A 880 19.92 28.70 -14.30
C LEU A 880 21.05 29.45 -14.98
N ARG A 881 21.12 30.80 -14.84
CA ARG A 881 22.20 31.62 -15.38
C ARG A 881 23.56 31.20 -14.84
N ALA A 882 23.69 31.02 -13.54
CA ALA A 882 24.95 30.57 -12.93
C ALA A 882 25.33 29.17 -13.43
N GLY A 883 24.35 28.29 -13.57
CA GLY A 883 24.57 26.95 -14.13
C GLY A 883 25.15 27.01 -15.54
N PHE A 884 24.55 27.77 -16.45
CA PHE A 884 25.03 27.88 -17.84
C PHE A 884 26.42 28.54 -17.94
N LEU A 885 26.69 29.54 -17.12
CA LEU A 885 28.03 30.11 -17.05
C LEU A 885 29.05 29.08 -16.61
N SER A 886 28.72 28.24 -15.61
CA SER A 886 29.60 27.16 -15.12
C SER A 886 29.82 26.11 -16.19
N LEU A 887 28.75 25.64 -16.86
CA LEU A 887 28.83 24.60 -17.90
C LEU A 887 29.63 25.10 -19.13
N GLY A 888 29.39 26.34 -19.57
CA GLY A 888 30.16 26.93 -20.65
C GLY A 888 31.64 27.09 -20.32
N THR A 889 31.97 27.48 -19.09
CA THR A 889 33.36 27.58 -18.62
C THR A 889 34.04 26.19 -18.55
N ALA A 890 33.29 25.15 -18.12
CA ALA A 890 33.80 23.79 -18.11
C ALA A 890 34.09 23.26 -19.54
N LEU A 891 33.25 23.61 -20.55
CA LEU A 891 33.53 23.25 -21.95
C LEU A 891 34.77 23.95 -22.49
N LEU A 892 35.00 25.21 -22.14
CA LEU A 892 36.24 25.92 -22.53
C LEU A 892 37.48 25.29 -21.86
N PHE A 893 37.35 24.87 -20.60
CA PHE A 893 38.43 24.16 -19.92
C PHE A 893 38.72 22.79 -20.60
N LEU A 894 37.67 22.04 -20.97
CA LEU A 894 37.81 20.78 -21.70
C LEU A 894 38.43 21.01 -23.08
N LEU A 895 37.99 22.02 -23.81
CA LEU A 895 38.57 22.42 -25.10
C LEU A 895 40.06 22.70 -25.01
N MET A 896 40.45 23.50 -24.03
CA MET A 896 41.87 23.82 -23.80
C MET A 896 42.70 22.53 -23.57
N ASN A 897 42.23 21.59 -22.78
CA ASN A 897 42.91 20.33 -22.57
C ASN A 897 42.95 19.46 -23.83
N TYR A 898 41.87 19.46 -24.62
CA TYR A 898 41.85 18.74 -25.88
C TYR A 898 42.86 19.28 -26.89
N GLU A 899 42.86 20.59 -27.08
CA GLU A 899 43.75 21.26 -28.05
C GLU A 899 45.25 21.08 -27.69
N ILE A 900 45.59 21.12 -26.38
CA ILE A 900 46.94 20.80 -25.91
C ILE A 900 47.29 19.34 -26.22
N ALA A 901 46.34 18.42 -25.98
CA ALA A 901 46.55 17.00 -26.27
C ALA A 901 46.70 16.75 -27.76
N ASP A 902 45.86 17.36 -28.57
CA ASP A 902 45.90 17.25 -30.04
C ASP A 902 47.24 17.79 -30.60
N PHE A 903 47.71 18.94 -30.14
CA PHE A 903 48.95 19.54 -30.61
C PHE A 903 50.17 18.62 -30.39
N TYR A 904 50.22 17.89 -29.23
CA TYR A 904 51.37 17.01 -28.88
C TYR A 904 51.18 15.56 -29.39
N THR A 905 50.05 15.24 -30.05
CA THR A 905 49.77 13.88 -30.57
C THR A 905 50.32 13.78 -32.00
N SER A 906 50.90 12.64 -32.36
CA SER A 906 51.37 12.39 -33.73
C SER A 906 50.19 12.25 -34.72
N PRO A 907 50.36 12.60 -36.05
CA PRO A 907 49.26 12.64 -36.99
C PRO A 907 48.46 11.34 -37.15
N THR A 908 49.01 10.20 -36.86
CA THR A 908 48.36 8.88 -37.00
C THR A 908 47.92 8.27 -35.69
N ALA A 909 48.21 8.94 -34.56
CA ALA A 909 47.91 8.44 -33.22
C ALA A 909 46.58 8.97 -32.71
N THR A 910 45.95 8.22 -31.78
CA THR A 910 44.72 8.65 -31.07
C THR A 910 45.03 9.72 -30.03
N VAL A 911 44.23 10.76 -30.02
CA VAL A 911 44.33 11.86 -29.04
C VAL A 911 43.85 11.41 -27.68
N HIS A 912 44.73 11.48 -26.66
CA HIS A 912 44.45 11.13 -25.28
C HIS A 912 44.42 12.35 -24.36
N VAL A 913 43.28 12.89 -24.08
CA VAL A 913 43.10 14.15 -23.30
C VAL A 913 43.64 14.08 -21.88
N LEU A 914 43.39 12.98 -21.18
CA LEU A 914 43.71 12.83 -19.75
C LEU A 914 44.86 11.89 -19.45
N ARG A 915 45.66 11.51 -20.46
CA ARG A 915 46.81 10.65 -20.25
C ARG A 915 48.03 11.49 -19.98
N PHE A 916 48.55 11.43 -18.73
CA PHE A 916 49.77 12.11 -18.33
C PHE A 916 50.97 11.15 -18.38
N GLY A 917 52.18 11.69 -18.61
CA GLY A 917 53.42 10.92 -18.63
C GLY A 917 53.91 10.55 -20.04
N ASP A 918 53.14 10.74 -21.12
CA ASP A 918 53.57 10.42 -22.48
C ASP A 918 54.60 11.41 -23.04
N SER A 919 54.49 12.67 -22.63
CA SER A 919 55.39 13.74 -23.09
C SER A 919 55.55 14.79 -22.00
N PHE A 920 56.79 14.99 -21.59
CA PHE A 920 57.11 16.03 -20.59
C PHE A 920 56.62 17.44 -21.03
N ALA A 921 56.89 17.80 -22.29
CA ALA A 921 56.53 19.13 -22.81
C ALA A 921 55.01 19.33 -22.75
N ARG A 922 54.20 18.34 -23.08
CA ARG A 922 52.75 18.35 -22.99
C ARG A 922 52.27 18.56 -21.55
N ASP A 923 52.84 17.76 -20.60
CA ASP A 923 52.41 17.81 -19.21
C ASP A 923 52.72 19.18 -18.58
N MET A 924 53.89 19.78 -18.89
CA MET A 924 54.26 21.13 -18.47
C MET A 924 53.37 22.22 -19.06
N VAL A 925 53.09 22.17 -20.35
CA VAL A 925 52.17 23.12 -21.02
C VAL A 925 50.77 23.01 -20.43
N THR A 926 50.28 21.77 -20.14
CA THR A 926 49.00 21.56 -19.48
C THR A 926 48.96 22.19 -18.09
N THR A 927 50.00 22.07 -17.26
CA THR A 927 50.08 22.68 -15.93
C THR A 927 50.09 24.19 -16.00
N ILE A 928 50.86 24.77 -16.96
CA ILE A 928 50.93 26.23 -17.18
C ILE A 928 49.55 26.72 -17.65
N ALA A 929 48.90 26.01 -18.60
CA ALA A 929 47.57 26.38 -19.10
C ALA A 929 46.51 26.32 -18.00
N TRP A 930 46.51 25.31 -17.14
CA TRP A 930 45.58 25.23 -15.97
C TRP A 930 45.81 26.38 -15.01
N SER A 931 47.05 26.77 -14.76
CA SER A 931 47.41 27.89 -13.89
C SER A 931 46.96 29.23 -14.47
N LEU A 932 47.17 29.43 -15.79
CA LEU A 932 46.70 30.63 -16.49
C LEU A 932 45.15 30.72 -16.55
N PHE A 933 44.49 29.58 -16.79
CA PHE A 933 43.03 29.51 -16.79
C PHE A 933 42.46 29.83 -15.39
N ALA A 934 43.06 29.26 -14.36
CA ALA A 934 42.74 29.56 -12.97
C ALA A 934 42.91 31.03 -12.62
N LEU A 935 44.02 31.66 -13.07
CA LEU A 935 44.26 33.09 -12.88
C LEU A 935 43.22 33.97 -13.63
N ALA A 936 42.84 33.55 -14.83
CA ALA A 936 41.80 34.23 -15.60
C ALA A 936 40.42 34.15 -14.88
N LEU A 937 40.06 32.97 -14.34
CA LEU A 937 38.85 32.83 -13.52
C LEU A 937 38.91 33.69 -12.25
N LEU A 938 40.01 33.68 -11.56
CA LEU A 938 40.22 34.49 -10.36
C LEU A 938 40.05 35.99 -10.68
N SER A 939 40.74 36.47 -11.70
CA SER A 939 40.68 37.86 -12.15
C SER A 939 39.26 38.28 -12.58
N LEU A 940 38.57 37.41 -13.36
CA LEU A 940 37.19 37.62 -13.76
C LEU A 940 36.24 37.60 -12.54
N GLY A 941 36.47 36.70 -11.59
CA GLY A 941 35.69 36.57 -10.34
C GLY A 941 35.87 37.81 -9.43
N ILE A 942 37.04 38.43 -9.41
CA ILE A 942 37.31 39.70 -8.71
C ILE A 942 36.62 40.86 -9.46
N TRP A 943 36.80 40.97 -10.77
CA TRP A 943 36.23 42.06 -11.58
C TRP A 943 34.69 42.05 -11.54
N LYS A 944 34.07 40.87 -11.64
CA LYS A 944 32.60 40.73 -11.59
C LYS A 944 32.04 40.57 -10.16
N LYS A 945 32.85 40.65 -9.12
CA LYS A 945 32.49 40.47 -7.69
C LYS A 945 31.74 39.14 -7.44
N ALA A 946 32.10 38.08 -8.17
CA ALA A 946 31.45 36.77 -8.12
C ALA A 946 32.24 35.75 -7.26
N ALA A 947 31.86 35.55 -6.02
CA ALA A 947 32.54 34.62 -5.09
C ALA A 947 32.69 33.19 -5.62
N PRO A 948 31.68 32.53 -6.25
CA PRO A 948 31.84 31.17 -6.78
C PRO A 948 32.95 31.08 -7.84
N VAL A 949 33.08 32.07 -8.71
CA VAL A 949 34.10 32.08 -9.76
C VAL A 949 35.52 32.24 -9.16
N ARG A 950 35.67 33.06 -8.10
CA ARG A 950 36.92 33.19 -7.38
C ARG A 950 37.35 31.86 -6.73
N TYR A 951 36.40 31.17 -6.03
CA TYR A 951 36.66 29.88 -5.40
C TYR A 951 37.04 28.79 -6.42
N THR A 952 36.36 28.78 -7.58
CA THR A 952 36.71 27.84 -8.66
C THR A 952 38.12 28.10 -9.19
N GLY A 953 38.48 29.37 -9.38
CA GLY A 953 39.84 29.75 -9.77
C GLY A 953 40.90 29.32 -8.74
N ILE A 954 40.67 29.55 -7.44
CA ILE A 954 41.59 29.16 -6.36
C ILE A 954 41.70 27.61 -6.29
N ALA A 955 40.59 26.88 -6.38
CA ALA A 955 40.55 25.43 -6.37
C ALA A 955 41.34 24.83 -7.55
N LEU A 956 41.14 25.35 -8.76
CA LEU A 956 41.87 24.90 -9.95
C LEU A 956 43.35 25.20 -9.86
N LEU A 957 43.76 26.36 -9.29
CA LEU A 957 45.17 26.67 -9.04
C LEU A 957 45.78 25.68 -8.06
N GLY A 958 45.03 25.31 -7.00
CA GLY A 958 45.43 24.25 -6.07
C GLY A 958 45.65 22.90 -6.74
N VAL A 959 44.76 22.49 -7.63
CA VAL A 959 44.87 21.25 -8.41
C VAL A 959 46.08 21.30 -9.34
N ALA A 960 46.32 22.44 -10.02
CA ALA A 960 47.50 22.63 -10.89
C ALA A 960 48.81 22.52 -10.09
N LEU A 961 48.85 23.08 -8.87
CA LEU A 961 50.00 22.97 -7.96
C LEU A 961 50.20 21.51 -7.51
N ILE A 962 49.14 20.81 -7.11
CA ILE A 962 49.19 19.39 -6.74
C ILE A 962 49.73 18.55 -7.91
N LYS A 963 49.22 18.75 -9.13
CA LYS A 963 49.73 18.08 -10.34
C LYS A 963 51.21 18.36 -10.55
N LEU A 964 51.61 19.62 -10.44
CA LEU A 964 53.00 20.01 -10.59
C LEU A 964 53.89 19.25 -9.60
N PHE A 965 53.55 19.25 -8.31
CA PHE A 965 54.39 18.63 -7.27
C PHE A 965 54.37 17.10 -7.31
N LEU A 966 53.23 16.45 -7.55
CA LEU A 966 53.15 15.00 -7.48
C LEU A 966 53.49 14.30 -8.80
N HIS A 967 53.24 14.96 -9.94
CA HIS A 967 53.41 14.33 -11.26
C HIS A 967 54.57 14.96 -12.03
N ASP A 968 54.53 16.26 -12.30
CA ASP A 968 55.46 16.90 -13.23
C ASP A 968 56.88 16.99 -12.67
N LEU A 969 57.03 17.20 -11.39
CA LEU A 969 58.36 17.31 -10.70
C LEU A 969 58.96 15.93 -10.35
N ALA A 970 58.20 14.85 -10.34
CA ALA A 970 58.69 13.53 -10.03
C ALA A 970 59.66 12.97 -11.06
N ASN A 971 59.49 13.35 -12.35
CA ASN A 971 60.18 12.75 -13.51
C ASN A 971 61.21 13.64 -14.21
N ILE A 972 61.73 14.74 -13.58
CA ILE A 972 62.54 15.75 -14.26
C ILE A 972 63.89 15.90 -13.70
N GLY A 973 64.91 16.19 -14.56
CA GLY A 973 66.24 16.66 -14.17
C GLY A 973 66.19 18.04 -13.52
N ASN A 974 67.15 18.31 -12.58
CA ASN A 974 67.11 19.41 -11.61
C ASN A 974 66.93 20.83 -12.21
N ILE A 975 67.42 21.12 -13.43
CA ILE A 975 67.36 22.47 -13.99
C ILE A 975 65.96 22.86 -14.48
N TYR A 976 65.18 21.94 -15.04
CA TYR A 976 63.81 22.17 -15.51
C TYR A 976 62.83 22.26 -14.37
N ARG A 977 63.07 21.63 -13.19
CA ARG A 977 62.32 21.80 -11.95
C ARG A 977 62.38 23.27 -11.48
N VAL A 978 63.54 23.89 -11.53
CA VAL A 978 63.65 25.32 -11.13
C VAL A 978 62.86 26.24 -12.05
N GLY A 979 62.90 26.05 -13.37
CA GLY A 979 62.15 26.85 -14.30
C GLY A 979 60.63 26.73 -14.12
N ALA A 980 60.10 25.51 -14.00
CA ALA A 980 58.69 25.26 -13.78
C ALA A 980 58.19 25.85 -12.47
N LEU A 981 58.96 25.68 -11.38
CA LEU A 981 58.62 26.26 -10.04
C LEU A 981 58.62 27.79 -10.07
N MET A 982 59.52 28.42 -10.80
CA MET A 982 59.56 29.88 -10.96
C MET A 982 58.35 30.43 -11.70
N ILE A 983 57.92 29.82 -12.82
CA ILE A 983 56.78 30.26 -13.57
C ILE A 983 55.48 30.16 -12.75
N VAL A 984 55.27 28.99 -12.10
CA VAL A 984 54.10 28.79 -11.25
C VAL A 984 54.12 29.68 -10.00
N ALA A 985 55.27 29.90 -9.40
CA ALA A 985 55.43 30.84 -8.29
C ALA A 985 55.06 32.26 -8.67
N VAL A 986 55.44 32.73 -9.86
CA VAL A 986 55.02 34.07 -10.40
C VAL A 986 53.51 34.12 -10.58
N ILE A 987 52.89 33.05 -11.11
CA ILE A 987 51.42 33.00 -11.30
C ILE A 987 50.71 32.96 -9.94
N ALA A 988 51.18 32.21 -8.97
CA ALA A 988 50.63 32.12 -7.61
C ALA A 988 50.78 33.49 -6.86
N LEU A 989 51.92 34.15 -6.99
CA LEU A 989 52.16 35.49 -6.42
C LEU A 989 51.26 36.55 -7.07
N ALA A 990 51.08 36.51 -8.38
CA ALA A 990 50.14 37.40 -9.11
C ALA A 990 48.68 37.15 -8.63
N ALA A 991 48.27 35.90 -8.46
CA ALA A 991 46.98 35.54 -7.89
C ALA A 991 46.77 36.05 -6.46
N SER A 992 47.81 35.91 -5.61
CA SER A 992 47.82 36.42 -4.23
C SER A 992 47.76 37.92 -4.15
N TYR A 993 48.53 38.61 -5.03
CA TYR A 993 48.53 40.09 -5.15
C TYR A 993 47.16 40.60 -5.58
N LEU A 994 46.54 39.99 -6.59
CA LEU A 994 45.22 40.37 -7.06
C LEU A 994 44.18 40.16 -5.98
N TYR A 995 44.28 39.04 -5.26
CA TYR A 995 43.36 38.72 -4.15
C TYR A 995 43.48 39.73 -3.00
N GLN A 996 44.71 40.07 -2.58
CA GLN A 996 44.98 41.02 -1.49
C GLN A 996 44.57 42.44 -1.89
N ARG A 997 44.89 42.90 -3.09
CA ARG A 997 44.63 44.28 -3.55
C ARG A 997 43.15 44.57 -3.72
N PHE A 998 42.32 43.58 -4.12
CA PHE A 998 40.95 43.87 -4.50
C PHE A 998 39.88 43.31 -3.52
N LEU A 999 40.31 42.55 -2.49
CA LEU A 999 39.38 41.92 -1.55
C LEU A 999 39.56 42.33 -0.09
N GLN A 1000 40.69 43.00 0.29
CA GLN A 1000 40.88 43.50 1.65
C GLN A 1000 40.01 44.73 1.98
N ASP A 1001 39.39 45.38 0.97
CA ASP A 1001 38.58 46.59 1.13
C ASP A 1001 37.06 46.30 1.25
N GLU A 1002 36.60 45.04 1.32
CA GLU A 1002 35.20 44.76 1.62
C GLU A 1002 34.96 44.73 3.14
N PRO A 1003 34.20 45.65 3.73
CA PRO A 1003 33.86 45.57 5.15
C PRO A 1003 33.04 44.30 5.39
N LYS A 1004 33.37 43.54 6.38
CA LYS A 1004 32.57 42.37 6.86
C LYS A 1004 31.15 42.88 7.18
N SER A 1005 30.18 42.59 6.33
CA SER A 1005 28.75 42.75 6.59
C SER A 1005 28.19 41.48 7.18
#